data_2b5914a119282ceea2200a88616b5b9e
#
_entry.id   2b5914a119282ceea2200a88616b5b9e
#
_cell.length_a   1.000
_cell.length_b   1.000
_cell.length_c   1.000
_cell.angle_alpha   90.00
_cell.angle_beta   90.00
_cell.angle_gamma   90.00
#
_symmetry.space_group_name_H-M   'P 1'
#
loop_
_entity.id
_entity.type
_entity.pdbx_description
1 polymer ?
#
loop_
_entity_poly.entity_id
_entity_poly.type
_entity_poly.pdbx_seq_one_letter_code
_entity_poly.pdbx_strand_id
1 'polypeptide(L)'
;MKNYIKGKHALAISILAVAPLTALAQAPVNTTDSLKLQAIHDSLDLQGVEVVAQKPIVRMTTDKMTYNVQQDADAKTMTLLDMLRKVPMVTVDGQDNVTVKGSASFKVYVDGKPNQMFQNNFSQVAKSMPASMVKSIDVITSPGAKYDAEGTSGVLNIKLMHQNGQSNSDCSNCYNGNVELSLSNKGERANAYIGGQHGKLTYSAMGMFAWQDFGNLKVTNTRLQQTSLGESLQTTDVEFKQKHPFSFGNFTLGYALDSLSTINVSAGVNGGYTNQNMQPRNSFSGGPYGNGFSYVYNSNQRNRFMGANASADYQRWLNADHTSSLTLSYLFDYNPARNRTWTIYNNVSGVTGLTLSNLFSDSRTWGTSHTGQADLTLDLGKGQTLETGTKFISRRNKSDSRLYDIVDCNDVLNDAGSMLYRNLQSIVAGYAQYKLTKEKYNARLGLRYEHTFESVKYAEHSDRNFHKDYGNLVPSGSIGYNITPMSNLGLTYTMRISRPGISQLNPYTDRTDPTALTYGNPSLAVVKSHNVTLAYNFFMPKVMFNVSLSHDYIGNEIENYQFVDADNKYNSTYANNGKSRNTYVDAFIRWVATKSTTLMLNGNVAYGDWKAKELGYHNWGWSANSYIGLEQQLPWKVKGSLGVFAQTRQYNLMGYNSGMQFFNASLTRSFFKDRLELSARYANPMRSHLIINQYNAGKDFSNLTHVSFPLQVIALSVKWNFGNTKKQFGQRQSKINNDFNDSQKKESPVGNMGM
;
A
#
# COMPACT_ATOMS: atom_id res chain seq x y z
N MET A 1 -12.81 35.42 -22.43
CA MET A 1 -12.18 35.35 -23.76
C MET A 1 -12.32 33.92 -24.32
N LYS A 2 -13.20 33.76 -25.28
CA LYS A 2 -13.36 32.54 -26.07
C LYS A 2 -12.19 32.43 -27.08
N ASN A 3 -11.72 31.24 -27.30
CA ASN A 3 -10.75 30.77 -28.31
C ASN A 3 -9.35 30.54 -27.73
N TYR A 4 -9.09 29.27 -27.44
CA TYR A 4 -7.93 28.47 -27.85
C TYR A 4 -8.08 27.09 -27.19
N ILE A 5 -8.36 26.10 -27.96
CA ILE A 5 -7.71 24.80 -28.16
C ILE A 5 -8.72 23.87 -28.83
N LYS A 6 -8.71 23.86 -30.16
CA LYS A 6 -9.07 22.68 -30.93
C LYS A 6 -7.76 21.94 -31.25
N GLY A 7 -7.45 20.93 -30.50
CA GLY A 7 -6.42 19.93 -30.80
C GLY A 7 -7.07 18.57 -30.72
N LYS A 8 -7.62 18.08 -31.81
CA LYS A 8 -8.07 16.71 -31.99
C LYS A 8 -6.84 15.81 -32.05
N HIS A 9 -6.54 15.07 -30.98
CA HIS A 9 -5.80 13.83 -31.10
C HIS A 9 -6.76 12.70 -30.69
N ALA A 10 -7.44 12.20 -31.70
CA ALA A 10 -8.13 10.92 -31.63
C ALA A 10 -7.09 9.83 -31.46
N LEU A 11 -6.99 9.25 -30.27
CA LEU A 11 -6.30 7.99 -30.07
C LEU A 11 -7.21 6.91 -30.63
N ALA A 12 -6.91 6.42 -31.83
CA ALA A 12 -7.56 5.26 -32.40
C ALA A 12 -7.18 4.03 -31.56
N ILE A 13 -8.09 3.59 -30.71
CA ILE A 13 -8.02 2.28 -30.07
C ILE A 13 -8.44 1.28 -31.14
N SER A 14 -7.45 0.63 -31.77
CA SER A 14 -7.68 -0.52 -32.66
C SER A 14 -8.18 -1.67 -31.76
N ILE A 15 -9.49 -1.92 -31.79
CA ILE A 15 -10.10 -3.14 -31.28
C ILE A 15 -9.65 -4.27 -32.20
N LEU A 16 -8.69 -5.08 -31.79
CA LEU A 16 -8.38 -6.33 -32.42
C LEU A 16 -9.55 -7.28 -32.20
N ALA A 17 -10.38 -7.46 -33.23
CA ALA A 17 -11.38 -8.51 -33.29
C ALA A 17 -10.66 -9.87 -33.26
N VAL A 18 -10.85 -10.64 -32.22
CA VAL A 18 -10.42 -12.04 -32.11
C VAL A 18 -11.42 -12.86 -32.93
N ALA A 19 -11.04 -13.23 -34.14
CA ALA A 19 -11.73 -14.26 -34.90
C ALA A 19 -11.42 -15.64 -34.30
N PRO A 20 -12.37 -16.60 -34.28
CA PRO A 20 -12.13 -17.92 -33.72
C PRO A 20 -11.26 -18.75 -34.68
N LEU A 21 -10.09 -19.19 -34.22
CA LEU A 21 -9.29 -20.23 -34.88
C LEU A 21 -9.91 -21.59 -34.61
N THR A 22 -10.86 -21.99 -35.44
CA THR A 22 -11.22 -23.40 -35.65
C THR A 22 -10.63 -23.81 -36.96
N ALA A 23 -9.74 -24.74 -36.94
CA ALA A 23 -9.36 -25.74 -37.94
C ALA A 23 -7.86 -26.01 -37.90
N LEU A 24 -7.52 -27.16 -37.35
CA LEU A 24 -6.50 -28.07 -37.89
C LEU A 24 -6.53 -29.33 -37.00
N ALA A 25 -7.42 -30.24 -37.42
CA ALA A 25 -7.37 -31.62 -36.99
C ALA A 25 -7.18 -32.48 -38.24
N GLN A 26 -6.34 -33.52 -38.05
CA GLN A 26 -6.26 -34.74 -38.83
C GLN A 26 -5.31 -34.77 -40.03
N ALA A 27 -4.23 -35.51 -39.81
CA ALA A 27 -3.65 -36.40 -40.80
C ALA A 27 -3.34 -37.76 -40.11
N PRO A 28 -3.54 -38.89 -40.79
CA PRO A 28 -3.68 -40.21 -40.20
C PRO A 28 -2.32 -40.88 -39.91
N VAL A 29 -2.31 -41.66 -38.85
CA VAL A 29 -1.19 -42.58 -38.51
C VAL A 29 -1.34 -43.84 -39.32
N ASN A 30 -0.34 -44.14 -40.14
CA ASN A 30 -0.15 -45.48 -40.73
C ASN A 30 0.67 -46.34 -39.77
N THR A 31 0.07 -47.44 -39.37
CA THR A 31 0.70 -48.58 -38.71
C THR A 31 1.50 -49.44 -39.68
N THR A 32 2.57 -49.99 -39.17
CA THR A 32 3.36 -51.19 -39.53
C THR A 32 4.81 -50.86 -39.90
N ASP A 33 5.68 -51.17 -38.94
CA ASP A 33 6.81 -52.06 -39.20
C ASP A 33 7.46 -52.53 -37.85
N SER A 34 7.31 -53.80 -37.62
CA SER A 34 7.99 -54.52 -36.55
C SER A 34 9.41 -54.90 -37.04
N LEU A 35 10.43 -54.31 -36.41
CA LEU A 35 11.79 -54.83 -36.49
C LEU A 35 12.41 -55.01 -35.11
N LYS A 36 12.84 -56.24 -34.86
CA LYS A 36 13.61 -56.71 -33.70
C LYS A 36 14.84 -55.84 -33.48
N LEU A 37 15.02 -55.32 -32.30
CA LEU A 37 16.29 -54.80 -31.83
C LEU A 37 16.77 -55.66 -30.63
N GLN A 38 17.88 -56.32 -30.84
CA GLN A 38 18.68 -56.98 -29.85
C GLN A 38 19.13 -55.97 -28.76
N ALA A 39 19.10 -56.44 -27.54
CA ALA A 39 19.61 -55.75 -26.38
C ALA A 39 21.10 -55.42 -26.50
N ILE A 40 21.44 -54.14 -26.46
CA ILE A 40 22.77 -53.68 -26.06
C ILE A 40 22.60 -53.08 -24.67
N HIS A 41 23.09 -53.79 -23.67
CA HIS A 41 23.30 -53.24 -22.34
C HIS A 41 24.47 -52.25 -22.41
N ASP A 42 24.15 -50.97 -22.52
CA ASP A 42 25.03 -49.92 -22.04
C ASP A 42 24.21 -49.04 -21.10
N SER A 43 24.51 -49.11 -19.84
CA SER A 43 23.97 -48.27 -18.80
C SER A 43 24.54 -46.85 -18.93
N LEU A 44 23.93 -46.08 -19.81
CA LEU A 44 24.04 -44.62 -19.75
C LEU A 44 23.18 -44.16 -18.58
N ASP A 45 23.85 -43.78 -17.51
CA ASP A 45 23.28 -43.05 -16.38
C ASP A 45 22.71 -41.71 -16.89
N LEU A 46 21.48 -41.75 -17.36
CA LEU A 46 20.72 -40.53 -17.63
C LEU A 46 20.51 -39.83 -16.30
N GLN A 47 21.34 -38.86 -15.99
CA GLN A 47 21.03 -37.90 -14.95
C GLN A 47 19.63 -37.38 -15.22
N GLY A 48 18.68 -37.79 -14.39
CA GLY A 48 17.29 -37.34 -14.48
C GLY A 48 17.26 -35.85 -14.54
N VAL A 49 16.78 -35.30 -15.63
CA VAL A 49 16.48 -33.87 -15.73
C VAL A 49 15.31 -33.62 -14.77
N GLU A 50 15.64 -33.21 -13.55
CA GLU A 50 14.64 -32.75 -12.58
C GLU A 50 13.99 -31.49 -13.16
N VAL A 51 12.84 -31.65 -13.81
CA VAL A 51 12.01 -30.54 -14.28
C VAL A 51 11.41 -29.90 -13.02
N VAL A 52 12.16 -29.01 -12.38
CA VAL A 52 11.64 -28.16 -11.34
C VAL A 52 10.63 -27.22 -11.99
N ALA A 53 9.36 -27.56 -11.87
CA ALA A 53 8.27 -26.70 -12.34
C ALA A 53 8.43 -25.32 -11.68
N GLN A 54 8.75 -24.29 -12.46
CA GLN A 54 8.85 -22.91 -11.96
C GLN A 54 7.50 -22.52 -11.38
N LYS A 55 7.48 -22.11 -10.12
CA LYS A 55 6.26 -21.59 -9.49
C LYS A 55 5.77 -20.38 -10.28
N PRO A 56 4.48 -20.26 -10.56
CA PRO A 56 3.95 -19.14 -11.33
C PRO A 56 4.19 -17.83 -10.58
N ILE A 57 4.53 -16.76 -11.32
CA ILE A 57 4.70 -15.41 -10.76
C ILE A 57 3.40 -14.93 -10.12
N VAL A 58 2.26 -15.20 -10.73
CA VAL A 58 0.94 -14.86 -10.19
C VAL A 58 0.14 -16.13 -9.96
N ARG A 59 -0.50 -16.21 -8.81
CA ARG A 59 -1.50 -17.24 -8.47
C ARG A 59 -2.77 -16.55 -8.01
N MET A 60 -3.90 -16.95 -8.56
CA MET A 60 -5.20 -16.40 -8.19
C MET A 60 -6.10 -17.46 -7.56
N THR A 61 -6.87 -17.04 -6.57
CA THR A 61 -8.00 -17.77 -5.98
C THR A 61 -9.21 -16.85 -6.05
N THR A 62 -10.39 -17.33 -5.71
CA THR A 62 -11.62 -16.54 -5.77
C THR A 62 -11.57 -15.26 -4.89
N ASP A 63 -10.78 -15.26 -3.82
CA ASP A 63 -10.73 -14.21 -2.82
C ASP A 63 -9.42 -13.42 -2.76
N LYS A 64 -8.35 -13.91 -3.41
CA LYS A 64 -7.05 -13.23 -3.40
C LYS A 64 -6.20 -13.53 -4.63
N MET A 65 -5.34 -12.60 -4.94
CA MET A 65 -4.24 -12.75 -5.89
C MET A 65 -2.92 -12.74 -5.12
N THR A 66 -2.04 -13.68 -5.43
CA THR A 66 -0.67 -13.74 -4.90
C THR A 66 0.33 -13.46 -6.01
N TYR A 67 1.11 -12.40 -5.87
CA TYR A 67 2.24 -12.09 -6.73
C TYR A 67 3.54 -12.61 -6.10
N ASN A 68 4.18 -13.60 -6.72
CA ASN A 68 5.42 -14.20 -6.23
C ASN A 68 6.63 -13.34 -6.63
N VAL A 69 7.00 -12.39 -5.78
CA VAL A 69 8.06 -11.42 -6.04
C VAL A 69 9.40 -12.11 -6.36
N GLN A 70 9.71 -13.21 -5.69
CA GLN A 70 10.98 -13.93 -5.91
C GLN A 70 11.09 -14.62 -7.27
N GLN A 71 10.00 -14.78 -7.99
CA GLN A 71 9.99 -15.30 -9.37
C GLN A 71 10.13 -14.16 -10.41
N ASP A 72 10.02 -12.91 -9.98
CA ASP A 72 10.22 -11.74 -10.84
C ASP A 72 11.71 -11.40 -10.94
N ALA A 73 12.22 -11.24 -12.16
CA ALA A 73 13.62 -10.90 -12.41
C ALA A 73 14.02 -9.56 -11.78
N ASP A 74 13.09 -8.61 -11.73
CA ASP A 74 13.31 -7.27 -11.20
C ASP A 74 13.29 -7.19 -9.67
N ALA A 75 12.87 -8.25 -8.96
CA ALA A 75 12.89 -8.29 -7.49
C ALA A 75 14.27 -7.95 -6.90
N LYS A 76 15.32 -8.17 -7.66
CA LYS A 76 16.71 -7.96 -7.26
C LYS A 76 17.18 -6.51 -7.35
N THR A 77 16.49 -5.69 -8.13
CA THR A 77 16.89 -4.31 -8.44
C THR A 77 15.87 -3.28 -7.99
N MET A 78 14.61 -3.66 -7.90
CA MET A 78 13.51 -2.77 -7.58
C MET A 78 13.33 -2.58 -6.06
N THR A 79 12.71 -1.46 -5.70
CA THR A 79 12.09 -1.29 -4.38
C THR A 79 10.77 -2.03 -4.32
N LEU A 80 10.25 -2.25 -3.12
CA LEU A 80 8.89 -2.76 -2.96
C LEU A 80 7.86 -1.84 -3.67
N LEU A 81 8.03 -0.52 -3.58
CA LEU A 81 7.13 0.42 -4.24
C LEU A 81 7.12 0.25 -5.77
N ASP A 82 8.31 0.09 -6.37
CA ASP A 82 8.40 -0.14 -7.82
C ASP A 82 7.82 -1.50 -8.22
N MET A 83 8.00 -2.51 -7.36
CA MET A 83 7.41 -3.83 -7.56
C MET A 83 5.88 -3.77 -7.52
N LEU A 84 5.30 -2.95 -6.64
CA LEU A 84 3.85 -2.77 -6.55
C LEU A 84 3.22 -2.25 -7.84
N ARG A 85 3.96 -1.49 -8.68
CA ARG A 85 3.50 -1.06 -10.01
C ARG A 85 3.27 -2.24 -10.97
N LYS A 86 3.94 -3.37 -10.73
CA LYS A 86 3.79 -4.62 -11.51
C LYS A 86 2.66 -5.51 -10.96
N VAL A 87 2.25 -5.30 -9.71
CA VAL A 87 1.26 -6.15 -9.03
C VAL A 87 -0.13 -5.85 -9.58
N PRO A 88 -0.87 -6.86 -10.09
CA PRO A 88 -2.24 -6.66 -10.56
C PRO A 88 -3.14 -6.06 -9.47
N MET A 89 -4.09 -5.20 -9.86
CA MET A 89 -5.04 -4.52 -8.97
C MET A 89 -4.41 -3.51 -8.00
N VAL A 90 -3.11 -3.25 -8.10
CA VAL A 90 -2.40 -2.22 -7.32
C VAL A 90 -1.94 -1.12 -8.27
N THR A 91 -2.16 0.12 -7.87
CA THR A 91 -1.69 1.30 -8.61
C THR A 91 -0.83 2.15 -7.69
N VAL A 92 0.25 2.68 -8.21
CA VAL A 92 1.11 3.64 -7.51
C VAL A 92 1.14 4.91 -8.32
N ASP A 93 0.58 5.97 -7.78
CA ASP A 93 0.52 7.26 -8.46
C ASP A 93 1.88 7.99 -8.48
N GLY A 94 1.90 9.17 -9.07
CA GLY A 94 3.13 9.96 -9.19
C GLY A 94 3.60 10.62 -7.90
N GLN A 95 2.74 10.69 -6.89
CA GLN A 95 3.10 11.13 -5.54
C GLN A 95 3.50 9.93 -4.65
N ASP A 96 3.61 8.74 -5.29
CA ASP A 96 3.89 7.45 -4.65
C ASP A 96 2.78 6.97 -3.69
N ASN A 97 1.57 7.50 -3.85
CA ASN A 97 0.41 6.95 -3.15
C ASN A 97 0.04 5.62 -3.78
N VAL A 98 -0.17 4.63 -2.93
CA VAL A 98 -0.59 3.31 -3.37
C VAL A 98 -2.09 3.21 -3.23
N THR A 99 -2.73 2.68 -4.25
CA THR A 99 -4.16 2.33 -4.22
C THR A 99 -4.34 0.86 -4.56
N VAL A 100 -5.36 0.25 -3.98
CA VAL A 100 -5.79 -1.10 -4.31
C VAL A 100 -7.18 -1.00 -4.92
N LYS A 101 -7.34 -1.50 -6.14
CA LYS A 101 -8.58 -1.33 -6.92
C LYS A 101 -9.04 0.13 -7.01
N GLY A 102 -8.10 1.05 -7.19
CA GLY A 102 -8.39 2.48 -7.33
C GLY A 102 -8.70 3.22 -6.02
N SER A 103 -8.74 2.56 -4.87
CA SER A 103 -8.99 3.20 -3.57
C SER A 103 -7.76 3.18 -2.66
N ALA A 104 -7.51 4.28 -1.97
CA ALA A 104 -6.45 4.42 -0.97
C ALA A 104 -6.83 3.79 0.39
N SER A 105 -8.08 3.42 0.59
CA SER A 105 -8.58 2.85 1.85
C SER A 105 -8.40 1.33 1.90
N PHE A 106 -7.17 0.85 1.83
CA PHE A 106 -6.80 -0.56 2.00
C PHE A 106 -5.98 -0.75 3.29
N LYS A 107 -5.92 -1.98 3.78
CA LYS A 107 -5.08 -2.33 4.93
C LYS A 107 -3.78 -2.98 4.46
N VAL A 108 -2.66 -2.62 5.10
CA VAL A 108 -1.35 -3.20 4.83
C VAL A 108 -1.00 -4.20 5.92
N TYR A 109 -0.79 -5.43 5.49
CA TYR A 109 -0.32 -6.51 6.34
C TYR A 109 1.11 -6.88 5.96
N VAL A 110 1.90 -7.25 6.95
CA VAL A 110 3.21 -7.85 6.75
C VAL A 110 3.18 -9.24 7.40
N ASP A 111 3.43 -10.26 6.59
CA ASP A 111 3.35 -11.66 7.02
C ASP A 111 2.01 -12.08 7.64
N GLY A 112 0.92 -11.51 7.08
CA GLY A 112 -0.42 -11.76 7.58
C GLY A 112 -0.78 -10.97 8.84
N LYS A 113 0.12 -10.09 9.32
CA LYS A 113 -0.10 -9.20 10.46
C LYS A 113 -0.26 -7.77 9.96
N PRO A 114 -1.24 -7.02 10.45
CA PRO A 114 -1.26 -5.59 10.21
C PRO A 114 -0.01 -4.95 10.80
N ASN A 115 0.55 -4.03 10.07
CA ASN A 115 1.74 -3.33 10.49
C ASN A 115 1.47 -1.83 10.44
N GLN A 116 1.38 -1.21 11.62
CA GLN A 116 0.99 0.20 11.75
C GLN A 116 1.99 1.12 11.06
N MET A 117 3.28 0.78 11.08
CA MET A 117 4.30 1.57 10.39
C MET A 117 4.12 1.52 8.87
N PHE A 118 3.87 0.30 8.33
CA PHE A 118 3.55 0.15 6.92
C PHE A 118 2.24 0.85 6.58
N GLN A 119 1.25 0.85 7.47
CA GLN A 119 -0.01 1.54 7.26
C GLN A 119 0.17 3.06 7.23
N ASN A 120 0.87 3.62 8.22
CA ASN A 120 1.01 5.06 8.39
C ASN A 120 2.04 5.71 7.45
N ASN A 121 3.06 4.95 7.03
CA ASN A 121 4.15 5.45 6.21
C ASN A 121 4.42 4.53 5.02
N PHE A 122 3.38 3.91 4.45
CA PHE A 122 3.51 2.83 3.48
C PHE A 122 4.40 3.18 2.30
N SER A 123 4.16 4.33 1.66
CA SER A 123 4.95 4.78 0.52
C SER A 123 6.43 4.93 0.86
N GLN A 124 6.76 5.50 2.02
CA GLN A 124 8.14 5.70 2.43
C GLN A 124 8.83 4.39 2.76
N VAL A 125 8.15 3.49 3.47
CA VAL A 125 8.66 2.16 3.77
C VAL A 125 8.84 1.36 2.48
N ALA A 126 7.86 1.36 1.60
CA ALA A 126 7.91 0.64 0.33
C ALA A 126 8.99 1.19 -0.63
N LYS A 127 9.27 2.50 -0.61
CA LYS A 127 10.42 3.10 -1.32
C LYS A 127 11.76 2.64 -0.78
N SER A 128 11.85 2.47 0.55
CA SER A 128 13.10 2.10 1.21
C SER A 128 13.36 0.61 1.18
N MET A 129 12.31 -0.22 1.13
CA MET A 129 12.41 -1.67 1.19
C MET A 129 12.80 -2.27 -0.16
N PRO A 130 13.90 -3.04 -0.27
CA PRO A 130 14.21 -3.82 -1.46
C PRO A 130 13.14 -4.88 -1.72
N ALA A 131 12.74 -5.06 -2.97
CA ALA A 131 11.80 -6.12 -3.35
C ALA A 131 12.39 -7.53 -3.10
N SER A 132 13.71 -7.65 -3.08
CA SER A 132 14.41 -8.90 -2.75
C SER A 132 14.10 -9.43 -1.34
N MET A 133 13.70 -8.55 -0.41
CA MET A 133 13.26 -8.94 0.94
C MET A 133 11.83 -9.47 0.99
N VAL A 134 11.07 -9.33 -0.10
CA VAL A 134 9.66 -9.73 -0.19
C VAL A 134 9.56 -11.06 -0.92
N LYS A 135 8.88 -12.04 -0.31
CA LYS A 135 8.59 -13.35 -0.92
C LYS A 135 7.45 -13.25 -1.92
N SER A 136 6.33 -12.69 -1.46
CA SER A 136 5.14 -12.51 -2.27
C SER A 136 4.28 -11.36 -1.73
N ILE A 137 3.43 -10.85 -2.59
CA ILE A 137 2.43 -9.83 -2.25
C ILE A 137 1.07 -10.46 -2.53
N ASP A 138 0.24 -10.58 -1.47
CA ASP A 138 -1.15 -11.02 -1.63
C ASP A 138 -2.04 -9.78 -1.70
N VAL A 139 -2.79 -9.64 -2.77
CA VAL A 139 -3.89 -8.68 -2.90
C VAL A 139 -5.18 -9.42 -2.59
N ILE A 140 -5.72 -9.19 -1.39
CA ILE A 140 -6.94 -9.85 -0.91
C ILE A 140 -8.09 -8.91 -1.20
N THR A 141 -8.75 -9.13 -2.31
CA THR A 141 -9.78 -8.24 -2.85
C THR A 141 -11.15 -8.47 -2.21
N SER A 142 -11.36 -9.68 -1.67
CA SER A 142 -12.60 -10.08 -1.00
C SER A 142 -12.26 -10.74 0.34
N PRO A 143 -11.79 -9.94 1.33
CA PRO A 143 -11.46 -10.49 2.63
C PRO A 143 -12.71 -11.10 3.27
N GLY A 144 -12.60 -12.35 3.72
CA GLY A 144 -13.67 -13.03 4.44
C GLY A 144 -13.88 -12.48 5.85
N ALA A 145 -14.87 -13.01 6.58
CA ALA A 145 -15.26 -12.58 7.92
C ALA A 145 -14.14 -12.69 8.97
N LYS A 146 -13.17 -13.56 8.75
CA LYS A 146 -11.96 -13.71 9.57
C LYS A 146 -11.07 -12.45 9.58
N TYR A 147 -11.08 -11.67 8.50
CA TYR A 147 -10.36 -10.40 8.42
C TYR A 147 -11.15 -9.30 9.11
N ASP A 148 -10.42 -8.33 9.64
CA ASP A 148 -11.04 -7.16 10.28
C ASP A 148 -11.96 -6.42 9.29
N ALA A 149 -13.04 -5.86 9.80
CA ALA A 149 -14.06 -5.20 8.97
C ALA A 149 -13.55 -3.92 8.29
N GLU A 150 -12.49 -3.33 8.81
CA GLU A 150 -11.96 -2.05 8.37
C GLU A 150 -11.10 -2.15 7.10
N GLY A 151 -11.17 -1.13 6.24
CA GLY A 151 -10.47 -1.04 4.96
C GLY A 151 -11.38 -1.33 3.77
N THR A 152 -11.84 -0.30 3.09
CA THR A 152 -12.89 -0.39 2.07
C THR A 152 -12.46 -1.13 0.81
N SER A 153 -11.15 -1.16 0.48
CA SER A 153 -10.64 -1.71 -0.78
C SER A 153 -9.97 -3.08 -0.66
N GLY A 154 -9.94 -3.66 0.53
CA GLY A 154 -9.31 -4.96 0.77
C GLY A 154 -8.00 -4.86 1.56
N VAL A 155 -7.19 -5.91 1.44
CA VAL A 155 -5.94 -6.08 2.19
C VAL A 155 -4.79 -6.32 1.23
N LEU A 156 -3.72 -5.55 1.38
CA LEU A 156 -2.43 -5.78 0.75
C LEU A 156 -1.50 -6.46 1.75
N ASN A 157 -1.26 -7.75 1.61
CA ASN A 157 -0.42 -8.50 2.53
C ASN A 157 0.95 -8.76 1.91
N ILE A 158 1.97 -8.14 2.47
CA ILE A 158 3.37 -8.27 2.05
C ILE A 158 3.99 -9.40 2.85
N LYS A 159 4.30 -10.51 2.20
CA LYS A 159 5.01 -11.61 2.82
C LYS A 159 6.50 -11.40 2.65
N LEU A 160 7.20 -11.27 3.74
CA LEU A 160 8.65 -11.14 3.74
C LEU A 160 9.31 -12.49 3.44
N MET A 161 10.60 -12.46 3.14
CA MET A 161 11.41 -13.65 2.91
C MET A 161 11.61 -14.43 4.21
N HIS A 162 10.54 -15.10 4.64
CA HIS A 162 10.65 -16.20 5.58
C HIS A 162 10.59 -17.48 4.76
N GLN A 163 11.51 -18.35 4.91
CA GLN A 163 11.48 -19.58 4.14
C GLN A 163 10.39 -20.51 4.68
N ASN A 164 9.27 -20.61 3.97
CA ASN A 164 8.23 -21.59 4.29
C ASN A 164 8.68 -22.95 3.76
N GLY A 165 9.09 -23.83 4.63
CA GLY A 165 9.15 -25.23 4.33
C GLY A 165 7.80 -25.88 4.58
N GLN A 166 7.16 -26.41 3.54
CA GLN A 166 6.47 -27.67 3.77
C GLN A 166 7.57 -28.69 4.06
N SER A 167 7.54 -29.22 5.27
CA SER A 167 8.43 -30.27 5.72
C SER A 167 8.24 -31.51 4.85
N ASN A 168 9.08 -31.66 3.84
CA ASN A 168 9.58 -33.00 3.52
C ASN A 168 11.01 -33.07 4.06
N SER A 169 11.07 -33.41 5.28
CA SER A 169 12.00 -34.21 6.07
C SER A 169 13.48 -34.35 5.73
N ASP A 170 14.25 -33.39 5.24
CA ASP A 170 15.69 -33.65 5.11
C ASP A 170 16.63 -32.57 5.68
N CYS A 171 16.14 -31.68 6.48
CA CYS A 171 17.01 -30.66 7.06
C CYS A 171 16.69 -30.36 8.53
N SER A 172 17.06 -31.25 9.41
CA SER A 172 16.97 -31.02 10.87
C SER A 172 17.98 -29.99 11.37
N ASN A 173 19.06 -29.74 10.62
CA ASN A 173 20.12 -28.78 10.97
C ASN A 173 20.62 -28.04 9.73
N CYS A 174 19.94 -26.96 9.32
CA CYS A 174 20.37 -26.21 8.18
C CYS A 174 20.04 -24.71 8.30
N TYR A 175 20.84 -23.92 7.63
CA TYR A 175 20.65 -22.46 7.56
C TYR A 175 20.93 -21.95 6.15
N ASN A 176 20.37 -20.80 5.84
CA ASN A 176 20.75 -20.02 4.68
C ASN A 176 20.58 -18.51 4.99
N GLY A 177 21.15 -17.72 4.14
CA GLY A 177 21.03 -16.28 4.27
C GLY A 177 21.56 -15.56 3.05
N ASN A 178 21.41 -14.26 3.08
CA ASN A 178 21.99 -13.37 2.09
C ASN A 178 22.38 -12.02 2.72
N VAL A 179 23.32 -11.37 2.09
CA VAL A 179 23.68 -9.96 2.31
C VAL A 179 23.61 -9.28 0.96
N GLU A 180 22.98 -8.12 0.89
CA GLU A 180 22.83 -7.32 -0.32
C GLU A 180 23.21 -5.87 -0.04
N LEU A 181 24.03 -5.30 -0.91
CA LEU A 181 24.40 -3.89 -0.94
C LEU A 181 23.92 -3.31 -2.26
N SER A 182 23.27 -2.15 -2.21
CA SER A 182 22.81 -1.42 -3.38
C SER A 182 23.20 0.05 -3.28
N LEU A 183 23.85 0.53 -4.33
CA LEU A 183 24.27 1.92 -4.49
C LEU A 183 23.49 2.55 -5.64
N SER A 184 23.01 3.75 -5.45
CA SER A 184 22.32 4.51 -6.48
C SER A 184 22.62 6.00 -6.40
N ASN A 185 22.31 6.74 -7.46
CA ASN A 185 22.34 8.20 -7.44
C ASN A 185 21.27 8.82 -6.52
N LYS A 186 20.42 7.99 -5.89
CA LYS A 186 19.37 8.38 -4.93
C LYS A 186 19.62 7.81 -3.53
N GLY A 187 20.81 7.26 -3.27
CA GLY A 187 21.18 6.77 -1.95
C GLY A 187 21.65 5.33 -1.94
N GLU A 188 21.82 4.82 -0.75
CA GLU A 188 22.46 3.56 -0.44
C GLU A 188 21.54 2.67 0.37
N ARG A 189 21.64 1.36 0.16
CA ARG A 189 20.89 0.35 0.91
C ARG A 189 21.76 -0.84 1.24
N ALA A 190 21.60 -1.33 2.47
CA ALA A 190 22.16 -2.60 2.91
C ALA A 190 21.07 -3.43 3.54
N ASN A 191 20.99 -4.70 3.20
CA ASN A 191 20.12 -5.65 3.86
C ASN A 191 20.84 -6.96 4.14
N ALA A 192 20.39 -7.65 5.19
CA ALA A 192 20.86 -8.97 5.55
C ALA A 192 19.69 -9.83 6.02
N TYR A 193 19.71 -11.07 5.66
CA TYR A 193 18.76 -12.10 6.09
C TYR A 193 19.51 -13.37 6.47
N ILE A 194 19.10 -14.00 7.58
CA ILE A 194 19.47 -15.35 7.96
C ILE A 194 18.23 -16.09 8.44
N GLY A 195 18.11 -17.34 8.05
CA GLY A 195 17.06 -18.23 8.55
C GLY A 195 17.57 -19.67 8.62
N GLY A 196 16.99 -20.46 9.52
CA GLY A 196 17.40 -21.84 9.69
C GLY A 196 16.45 -22.63 10.58
N GLN A 197 16.78 -23.92 10.66
CA GLN A 197 16.13 -24.87 11.54
C GLN A 197 17.19 -25.67 12.29
N HIS A 198 16.98 -25.86 13.57
CA HIS A 198 17.79 -26.77 14.41
C HIS A 198 16.83 -27.65 15.25
N GLY A 199 16.70 -28.92 14.84
CA GLY A 199 15.71 -29.82 15.44
C GLY A 199 14.29 -29.25 15.34
N LYS A 200 13.65 -29.03 16.51
CA LYS A 200 12.29 -28.47 16.64
C LYS A 200 12.23 -26.94 16.57
N LEU A 201 13.39 -26.27 16.62
CA LEU A 201 13.49 -24.81 16.60
C LEU A 201 13.69 -24.31 15.17
N THR A 202 12.84 -23.38 14.73
CA THR A 202 13.03 -22.58 13.52
C THR A 202 13.30 -21.12 13.90
N TYR A 203 14.19 -20.47 13.19
CA TYR A 203 14.52 -19.07 13.44
C TYR A 203 14.73 -18.30 12.15
N SER A 204 14.44 -17.02 12.19
CA SER A 204 14.88 -16.09 11.16
C SER A 204 15.15 -14.70 11.73
N ALA A 205 16.12 -14.03 11.14
CA ALA A 205 16.40 -12.62 11.41
C ALA A 205 16.63 -11.89 10.09
N MET A 206 16.12 -10.69 9.99
CA MET A 206 16.40 -9.78 8.88
C MET A 206 16.66 -8.39 9.40
N GLY A 207 17.52 -7.67 8.69
CA GLY A 207 17.79 -6.27 8.96
C GLY A 207 18.00 -5.50 7.68
N MET A 208 17.60 -4.25 7.67
CA MET A 208 17.79 -3.33 6.55
C MET A 208 18.16 -1.95 7.07
N PHE A 209 19.07 -1.31 6.37
CA PHE A 209 19.35 0.11 6.48
C PHE A 209 19.26 0.73 5.08
N ALA A 210 18.59 1.87 4.96
CA ALA A 210 18.51 2.64 3.74
C ALA A 210 18.78 4.13 4.04
N TRP A 211 19.62 4.73 3.24
CA TRP A 211 19.80 6.17 3.19
C TRP A 211 19.34 6.67 1.83
N GLN A 212 18.25 7.46 1.79
CA GLN A 212 17.67 7.95 0.54
C GLN A 212 17.80 9.47 0.43
N ASP A 213 18.17 9.95 -0.76
CA ASP A 213 18.18 11.36 -1.14
C ASP A 213 17.27 11.53 -2.37
N PHE A 214 16.13 12.16 -2.16
CA PHE A 214 15.15 12.38 -3.24
C PHE A 214 15.55 13.52 -4.18
N GLY A 215 16.64 14.25 -3.88
CA GLY A 215 17.09 15.39 -4.65
C GLY A 215 16.24 16.64 -4.40
N ASN A 216 16.27 17.58 -5.34
CA ASN A 216 15.53 18.82 -5.27
C ASN A 216 14.09 18.60 -5.71
N LEU A 217 13.15 18.80 -4.80
CA LEU A 217 11.73 18.85 -5.11
C LEU A 217 11.30 20.30 -5.28
N LYS A 218 10.53 20.59 -6.32
CA LYS A 218 9.95 21.91 -6.54
C LYS A 218 8.42 21.79 -6.54
N VAL A 219 7.77 22.61 -5.75
CA VAL A 219 6.32 22.68 -5.63
C VAL A 219 5.88 24.13 -5.86
N THR A 220 4.96 24.31 -6.79
CA THR A 220 4.25 25.57 -7.01
C THR A 220 2.77 25.32 -6.75
N ASN A 221 2.17 26.07 -5.85
CA ASN A 221 0.75 26.07 -5.61
C ASN A 221 0.15 27.41 -6.04
N THR A 222 -0.91 27.39 -6.83
CA THR A 222 -1.63 28.57 -7.26
C THR A 222 -3.09 28.43 -6.84
N ARG A 223 -3.55 29.29 -5.95
CA ARG A 223 -4.91 29.34 -5.45
C ARG A 223 -5.59 30.65 -5.88
N LEU A 224 -6.67 30.50 -6.60
CA LEU A 224 -7.59 31.58 -6.96
C LEU A 224 -8.80 31.48 -6.04
N GLN A 225 -9.20 32.57 -5.41
CA GLN A 225 -10.27 32.63 -4.43
C GLN A 225 -11.22 33.78 -4.77
N GLN A 226 -12.52 33.50 -4.80
CA GLN A 226 -13.54 34.53 -4.88
C GLN A 226 -13.92 34.93 -3.47
N THR A 227 -13.64 36.17 -3.11
CA THR A 227 -13.94 36.73 -1.78
C THR A 227 -15.01 37.80 -1.88
N SER A 228 -15.55 38.24 -0.74
CA SER A 228 -16.48 39.38 -0.69
C SER A 228 -15.87 40.68 -1.19
N LEU A 229 -14.54 40.80 -1.20
CA LEU A 229 -13.77 41.96 -1.67
C LEU A 229 -13.23 41.79 -3.10
N GLY A 230 -13.69 40.79 -3.84
CA GLY A 230 -13.25 40.46 -5.19
C GLY A 230 -12.34 39.27 -5.28
N GLU A 231 -11.85 39.00 -6.48
CA GLU A 231 -10.94 37.86 -6.75
C GLU A 231 -9.56 38.10 -6.13
N SER A 232 -9.03 37.07 -5.45
CA SER A 232 -7.66 37.07 -4.93
C SER A 232 -6.87 35.92 -5.49
N LEU A 233 -5.60 36.15 -5.75
CA LEU A 233 -4.64 35.17 -6.21
C LEU A 233 -3.54 35.00 -5.17
N GLN A 234 -3.32 33.76 -4.75
CA GLN A 234 -2.18 33.35 -3.94
C GLN A 234 -1.31 32.38 -4.74
N THR A 235 0.00 32.62 -4.75
CA THR A 235 0.99 31.67 -5.30
C THR A 235 2.02 31.36 -4.25
N THR A 236 2.29 30.09 -4.05
CA THR A 236 3.36 29.58 -3.15
C THR A 236 4.35 28.78 -3.96
N ASP A 237 5.61 29.20 -3.95
CA ASP A 237 6.72 28.49 -4.57
C ASP A 237 7.68 27.99 -3.49
N VAL A 238 8.02 26.71 -3.53
CA VAL A 238 9.01 26.12 -2.62
C VAL A 238 9.89 25.12 -3.33
N GLU A 239 11.18 25.18 -3.05
CA GLU A 239 12.16 24.19 -3.47
C GLU A 239 12.90 23.66 -2.23
N PHE A 240 13.07 22.35 -2.13
CA PHE A 240 13.71 21.73 -0.98
C PHE A 240 14.33 20.38 -1.32
N LYS A 241 15.30 19.99 -0.48
CA LYS A 241 15.92 18.65 -0.51
C LYS A 241 15.35 17.80 0.62
N GLN A 242 15.07 16.55 0.31
CA GLN A 242 14.59 15.60 1.30
C GLN A 242 15.55 14.41 1.39
N LYS A 243 16.08 14.19 2.61
CA LYS A 243 16.85 13.00 2.96
C LYS A 243 16.10 12.17 3.97
N HIS A 244 16.09 10.86 3.77
CA HIS A 244 15.26 9.95 4.56
C HIS A 244 16.05 8.67 4.91
N PRO A 245 16.82 8.64 6.01
CA PRO A 245 17.36 7.42 6.55
C PRO A 245 16.26 6.59 7.20
N PHE A 246 16.29 5.29 6.95
CA PHE A 246 15.33 4.33 7.47
C PHE A 246 16.04 3.03 7.86
N SER A 247 15.66 2.46 9.00
CA SER A 247 16.13 1.18 9.48
C SER A 247 14.95 0.28 9.85
N PHE A 248 15.11 -1.00 9.59
CA PHE A 248 14.12 -2.02 9.90
C PHE A 248 14.84 -3.29 10.37
N GLY A 249 14.32 -3.94 11.39
CA GLY A 249 14.77 -5.25 11.86
C GLY A 249 13.57 -6.12 12.27
N ASN A 250 13.62 -7.40 11.95
CA ASN A 250 12.62 -8.38 12.36
C ASN A 250 13.31 -9.66 12.79
N PHE A 251 12.82 -10.27 13.85
CA PHE A 251 13.26 -11.56 14.38
C PHE A 251 12.05 -12.45 14.63
N THR A 252 12.14 -13.72 14.24
CA THR A 252 11.06 -14.71 14.44
C THR A 252 11.65 -16.02 14.94
N LEU A 253 10.99 -16.61 15.93
CA LEU A 253 11.26 -17.96 16.46
C LEU A 253 10.00 -18.80 16.35
N GLY A 254 10.13 -20.03 15.90
CA GLY A 254 9.08 -21.05 15.94
C GLY A 254 9.59 -22.28 16.65
N TYR A 255 8.81 -22.83 17.57
CA TYR A 255 9.15 -24.05 18.29
C TYR A 255 8.00 -25.07 18.20
N ALA A 256 8.30 -26.25 17.70
CA ALA A 256 7.36 -27.37 17.68
C ALA A 256 7.41 -28.10 19.04
N LEU A 257 6.38 -27.90 19.87
CA LEU A 257 6.24 -28.57 21.16
C LEU A 257 6.12 -30.08 20.95
N ASP A 258 5.19 -30.45 20.09
CA ASP A 258 4.91 -31.78 19.61
C ASP A 258 4.49 -31.78 18.13
N SER A 259 4.00 -32.93 17.60
CA SER A 259 3.52 -33.03 16.22
C SER A 259 2.27 -32.15 15.92
N LEU A 260 1.50 -31.84 16.94
CA LEU A 260 0.22 -31.12 16.82
C LEU A 260 0.27 -29.68 17.36
N SER A 261 1.32 -29.29 18.09
CA SER A 261 1.38 -28.00 18.77
C SER A 261 2.62 -27.20 18.40
N THR A 262 2.45 -25.92 18.14
CA THR A 262 3.55 -24.99 17.83
C THR A 262 3.37 -23.67 18.54
N ILE A 263 4.49 -23.09 18.96
CA ILE A 263 4.57 -21.69 19.44
C ILE A 263 5.40 -20.91 18.42
N ASN A 264 4.94 -19.72 18.06
CA ASN A 264 5.69 -18.76 17.26
C ASN A 264 5.77 -17.43 18.01
N VAL A 265 6.96 -16.85 18.06
CA VAL A 265 7.21 -15.52 18.66
C VAL A 265 7.92 -14.69 17.62
N SER A 266 7.48 -13.45 17.45
CA SER A 266 8.19 -12.50 16.59
C SER A 266 8.33 -11.14 17.26
N ALA A 267 9.43 -10.45 16.96
CA ALA A 267 9.68 -9.09 17.39
C ALA A 267 10.23 -8.28 16.21
N GLY A 268 9.76 -7.06 16.08
CA GLY A 268 10.19 -6.14 15.02
C GLY A 268 10.47 -4.76 15.59
N VAL A 269 11.46 -4.10 15.01
CA VAL A 269 11.78 -2.70 15.29
C VAL A 269 12.02 -1.96 13.98
N ASN A 270 11.64 -0.70 13.94
CA ASN A 270 11.86 0.14 12.78
C ASN A 270 12.00 1.59 13.22
N GLY A 271 12.61 2.41 12.38
CA GLY A 271 12.72 3.82 12.66
C GLY A 271 13.38 4.59 11.54
N GLY A 272 13.16 5.89 11.57
CA GLY A 272 13.73 6.81 10.61
C GLY A 272 13.55 8.26 11.05
N TYR A 273 14.14 9.13 10.27
CA TYR A 273 13.93 10.56 10.44
C TYR A 273 13.92 11.26 9.08
N THR A 274 13.32 12.44 9.04
CA THR A 274 13.36 13.34 7.90
C THR A 274 13.72 14.73 8.40
N ASN A 275 14.72 15.33 7.80
CA ASN A 275 15.07 16.73 8.02
C ASN A 275 14.85 17.49 6.71
N GLN A 276 14.05 18.54 6.76
CA GLN A 276 13.73 19.39 5.61
C GLN A 276 13.97 20.84 5.96
N ASN A 277 14.72 21.54 5.13
CA ASN A 277 14.88 22.99 5.19
C ASN A 277 14.24 23.55 3.94
N MET A 278 13.25 24.39 4.11
CA MET A 278 12.45 24.97 3.05
C MET A 278 12.43 26.49 3.17
N GLN A 279 12.32 27.16 2.02
CA GLN A 279 12.14 28.61 1.95
C GLN A 279 10.95 28.92 1.04
N PRO A 280 9.72 28.66 1.51
CA PRO A 280 8.53 29.00 0.74
C PRO A 280 8.45 30.50 0.50
N ARG A 281 8.12 30.84 -0.75
CA ARG A 281 7.79 32.22 -1.17
C ARG A 281 6.31 32.28 -1.44
N ASN A 282 5.61 33.11 -0.70
CA ASN A 282 4.19 33.38 -0.89
C ASN A 282 3.99 34.74 -1.54
N SER A 283 3.16 34.79 -2.55
CA SER A 283 2.75 36.04 -3.24
C SER A 283 1.23 36.13 -3.27
N PHE A 284 0.71 37.29 -2.96
CA PHE A 284 -0.72 37.58 -2.89
C PHE A 284 -1.05 38.79 -3.74
N SER A 285 -2.25 38.82 -4.35
CA SER A 285 -2.77 39.97 -5.07
C SER A 285 -4.29 39.91 -5.19
N GLY A 286 -4.93 41.07 -5.28
CA GLY A 286 -6.37 41.23 -5.44
C GLY A 286 -7.19 40.95 -4.16
N GLY A 287 -8.48 41.17 -4.23
CA GLY A 287 -9.40 41.00 -3.11
C GLY A 287 -8.95 41.69 -1.83
N PRO A 288 -8.88 40.95 -0.68
CA PRO A 288 -8.46 41.52 0.59
C PRO A 288 -6.99 41.94 0.64
N TYR A 289 -6.19 41.57 -0.35
CA TYR A 289 -4.74 41.80 -0.40
C TYR A 289 -4.36 43.04 -1.24
N GLY A 290 -5.35 43.75 -1.84
CA GLY A 290 -5.15 44.97 -2.57
C GLY A 290 -4.15 44.86 -3.73
N ASN A 291 -3.17 45.78 -3.75
CA ASN A 291 -2.13 45.80 -4.80
C ASN A 291 -1.14 44.60 -4.72
N GLY A 292 -1.28 43.80 -3.69
CA GLY A 292 -0.47 42.61 -3.49
C GLY A 292 0.78 42.84 -2.67
N PHE A 293 1.27 41.74 -2.10
CA PHE A 293 2.53 41.66 -1.37
C PHE A 293 3.13 40.26 -1.50
N SER A 294 4.37 40.12 -1.08
CA SER A 294 5.02 38.83 -0.99
C SER A 294 5.87 38.72 0.28
N TYR A 295 6.02 37.52 0.78
CA TYR A 295 6.96 37.21 1.86
C TYR A 295 7.63 35.85 1.66
N VAL A 296 8.78 35.70 2.31
CA VAL A 296 9.53 34.44 2.38
C VAL A 296 9.68 34.07 3.84
N TYR A 297 9.56 32.78 4.13
CA TYR A 297 9.88 32.28 5.47
C TYR A 297 10.80 31.07 5.40
N ASN A 298 11.58 30.86 6.46
CA ASN A 298 12.37 29.66 6.63
C ASN A 298 11.54 28.64 7.41
N SER A 299 11.32 27.47 6.85
CA SER A 299 10.68 26.32 7.55
C SER A 299 11.69 25.21 7.72
N ASN A 300 12.05 24.93 8.97
CA ASN A 300 12.92 23.80 9.33
C ASN A 300 12.06 22.72 9.99
N GLN A 301 11.90 21.58 9.32
CA GLN A 301 11.11 20.47 9.83
C GLN A 301 12.02 19.28 10.17
N ARG A 302 11.82 18.71 11.36
CA ARG A 302 12.53 17.53 11.86
C ARG A 302 11.50 16.49 12.35
N ASN A 303 11.27 15.48 11.53
CA ASN A 303 10.39 14.37 11.86
C ASN A 303 11.21 13.16 12.28
N ARG A 304 10.86 12.54 13.40
CA ARG A 304 11.43 11.27 13.86
C ARG A 304 10.29 10.33 14.19
N PHE A 305 10.42 9.10 13.77
CA PHE A 305 9.46 8.05 14.11
C PHE A 305 10.21 6.76 14.45
N MET A 306 9.61 5.98 15.32
CA MET A 306 10.06 4.64 15.68
C MET A 306 8.83 3.74 15.81
N GLY A 307 9.03 2.45 15.62
CA GLY A 307 8.02 1.44 15.87
C GLY A 307 8.68 0.21 16.46
N ALA A 308 7.99 -0.42 17.39
CA ALA A 308 8.34 -1.73 17.92
C ALA A 308 7.08 -2.58 17.99
N ASN A 309 7.18 -3.84 17.61
CA ASN A 309 6.10 -4.80 17.79
C ASN A 309 6.61 -6.13 18.32
N ALA A 310 5.74 -6.85 19.02
CA ALA A 310 5.99 -8.21 19.46
C ALA A 310 4.70 -9.02 19.35
N SER A 311 4.81 -10.26 18.90
CA SER A 311 3.65 -11.16 18.84
C SER A 311 4.03 -12.56 19.30
N ALA A 312 3.02 -13.24 19.87
CA ALA A 312 3.10 -14.63 20.24
C ALA A 312 1.85 -15.37 19.77
N ASP A 313 2.04 -16.53 19.17
CA ASP A 313 0.96 -17.40 18.70
C ASP A 313 1.18 -18.81 19.23
N TYR A 314 0.11 -19.38 19.76
CA TYR A 314 0.03 -20.80 20.06
C TYR A 314 -0.98 -21.44 19.11
N GLN A 315 -0.57 -22.42 18.33
CA GLN A 315 -1.45 -23.18 17.45
C GLN A 315 -1.43 -24.66 17.86
N ARG A 316 -2.63 -25.22 18.03
CA ARG A 316 -2.85 -26.65 18.23
C ARG A 316 -3.72 -27.19 17.11
N TRP A 317 -3.23 -28.23 16.44
CA TRP A 317 -4.04 -29.05 15.56
C TRP A 317 -4.89 -30.00 16.40
N LEU A 318 -6.18 -30.10 16.07
CA LEU A 318 -7.14 -30.90 16.82
C LEU A 318 -7.23 -32.33 16.30
N ASN A 319 -6.64 -32.59 15.13
CA ASN A 319 -6.58 -33.92 14.50
C ASN A 319 -5.22 -34.13 13.86
N ALA A 320 -4.87 -35.45 13.63
CA ALA A 320 -3.59 -35.85 13.04
C ALA A 320 -3.41 -35.35 11.59
N ASP A 321 -4.50 -35.21 10.84
CA ASP A 321 -4.48 -34.74 9.45
C ASP A 321 -4.24 -33.22 9.31
N HIS A 322 -4.11 -32.50 10.42
CA HIS A 322 -3.88 -31.05 10.45
C HIS A 322 -4.95 -30.24 9.70
N THR A 323 -6.19 -30.70 9.67
CA THR A 323 -7.32 -30.00 9.01
C THR A 323 -8.11 -29.12 9.96
N SER A 324 -8.19 -29.49 11.26
CA SER A 324 -8.84 -28.70 12.30
C SER A 324 -7.81 -28.11 13.27
N SER A 325 -7.99 -26.87 13.69
CA SER A 325 -7.01 -26.18 14.56
C SER A 325 -7.63 -25.11 15.45
N LEU A 326 -7.09 -24.95 16.65
CA LEU A 326 -7.26 -23.83 17.54
C LEU A 326 -5.99 -22.96 17.49
N THR A 327 -6.14 -21.66 17.34
CA THR A 327 -5.02 -20.71 17.39
C THR A 327 -5.34 -19.60 18.39
N LEU A 328 -4.44 -19.37 19.33
CA LEU A 328 -4.48 -18.26 20.27
C LEU A 328 -3.33 -17.33 19.92
N SER A 329 -3.60 -16.05 19.83
CA SER A 329 -2.64 -15.07 19.34
C SER A 329 -2.70 -13.79 20.15
N TYR A 330 -1.53 -13.21 20.40
CA TYR A 330 -1.37 -11.89 21.02
C TYR A 330 -0.42 -11.04 20.21
N LEU A 331 -0.75 -9.75 20.06
CA LEU A 331 0.09 -8.76 19.38
C LEU A 331 0.16 -7.48 20.21
N PHE A 332 1.36 -6.98 20.38
CA PHE A 332 1.68 -5.68 20.98
C PHE A 332 2.35 -4.79 19.94
N ASP A 333 1.93 -3.51 19.87
CA ASP A 333 2.55 -2.48 19.04
C ASP A 333 2.82 -1.22 19.85
N TYR A 334 3.95 -0.57 19.60
CA TYR A 334 4.35 0.72 20.15
C TYR A 334 4.94 1.62 19.08
N ASN A 335 4.37 2.80 18.90
CA ASN A 335 4.71 3.70 17.77
C ASN A 335 4.82 5.16 18.27
N PRO A 336 5.98 5.58 18.81
CA PRO A 336 6.26 6.96 19.10
C PRO A 336 6.70 7.74 17.86
N ALA A 337 6.28 9.00 17.78
CA ALA A 337 6.78 9.94 16.79
C ALA A 337 6.92 11.34 17.37
N ARG A 338 7.84 12.11 16.82
CA ARG A 338 8.04 13.52 17.17
C ARG A 338 8.25 14.35 15.91
N ASN A 339 7.47 15.40 15.78
CA ASN A 339 7.59 16.39 14.72
C ASN A 339 7.92 17.75 15.34
N ARG A 340 8.99 18.38 14.85
CA ARG A 340 9.38 19.74 15.24
C ARG A 340 9.49 20.59 14.00
N THR A 341 8.84 21.76 14.04
CA THR A 341 8.83 22.70 12.92
C THR A 341 9.11 24.10 13.45
N TRP A 342 10.10 24.75 12.90
CA TRP A 342 10.40 26.17 13.09
C TRP A 342 9.96 26.92 11.84
N THR A 343 9.15 27.96 11.99
CA THR A 343 8.69 28.85 10.93
C THR A 343 9.15 30.27 11.27
N ILE A 344 10.09 30.80 10.50
CA ILE A 344 10.69 32.12 10.73
C ILE A 344 10.47 32.98 9.50
N TYR A 345 9.71 34.03 9.65
CA TYR A 345 9.40 34.97 8.58
C TYR A 345 10.54 35.95 8.37
N ASN A 346 10.94 36.15 7.12
CA ASN A 346 12.00 37.05 6.70
C ASN A 346 11.44 38.06 5.68
N ASN A 347 11.96 39.30 5.71
CA ASN A 347 11.64 40.34 4.72
C ASN A 347 10.12 40.56 4.52
N VAL A 348 9.41 40.66 5.62
CA VAL A 348 7.98 40.98 5.62
C VAL A 348 7.82 42.48 5.50
N SER A 349 7.38 42.97 4.34
CA SER A 349 7.04 44.40 4.12
C SER A 349 5.76 44.51 3.32
N GLY A 350 4.94 45.50 3.70
CA GLY A 350 3.70 45.83 2.99
C GLY A 350 2.58 44.77 3.16
N VAL A 351 2.69 43.85 4.13
CA VAL A 351 1.65 42.87 4.39
C VAL A 351 0.43 43.54 5.00
N THR A 352 -0.71 43.37 4.34
CA THR A 352 -2.00 43.83 4.82
C THR A 352 -2.94 42.64 5.02
N GLY A 353 -3.73 42.68 6.09
CA GLY A 353 -4.76 41.66 6.35
C GLY A 353 -4.24 40.31 6.91
N LEU A 354 -2.92 40.17 7.17
CA LEU A 354 -2.34 38.97 7.76
C LEU A 354 -1.46 39.31 8.96
N THR A 355 -1.55 38.49 10.00
CA THR A 355 -0.60 38.51 11.13
C THR A 355 0.39 37.37 10.95
N LEU A 356 1.67 37.70 10.79
CA LEU A 356 2.76 36.77 10.62
C LEU A 356 3.59 36.70 11.92
N SER A 357 3.58 35.55 12.57
CA SER A 357 4.32 35.31 13.81
C SER A 357 5.37 34.22 13.59
N ASN A 358 6.55 34.42 14.15
CA ASN A 358 7.54 33.35 14.17
C ASN A 358 7.10 32.26 15.14
N LEU A 359 7.11 31.01 14.70
CA LEU A 359 6.53 29.89 15.41
C LEU A 359 7.50 28.73 15.54
N PHE A 360 7.44 28.08 16.71
CA PHE A 360 8.03 26.75 16.92
C PHE A 360 6.95 25.76 17.35
N SER A 361 6.79 24.68 16.61
CA SER A 361 5.87 23.58 16.95
C SER A 361 6.66 22.32 17.35
N ASP A 362 6.37 21.74 18.52
CA ASP A 362 6.88 20.44 18.99
C ASP A 362 5.71 19.49 19.24
N SER A 363 5.43 18.62 18.31
CA SER A 363 4.37 17.63 18.42
C SER A 363 4.97 16.25 18.70
N ARG A 364 4.51 15.61 19.78
CA ARG A 364 4.89 14.27 20.20
C ARG A 364 3.68 13.38 20.26
N THR A 365 3.77 12.23 19.63
CA THR A 365 2.70 11.24 19.63
C THR A 365 3.21 9.89 20.15
N TRP A 366 2.37 9.19 20.89
CA TRP A 366 2.61 7.82 21.34
C TRP A 366 1.38 6.98 21.06
N GLY A 367 1.57 5.89 20.35
CA GLY A 367 0.54 4.88 20.13
C GLY A 367 0.95 3.57 20.78
N THR A 368 0.05 2.97 21.56
CA THR A 368 0.17 1.59 22.03
C THR A 368 -1.06 0.81 21.64
N SER A 369 -0.88 -0.43 21.19
CA SER A 369 -1.99 -1.32 20.85
C SER A 369 -1.74 -2.72 21.41
N HIS A 370 -2.79 -3.30 21.99
CA HIS A 370 -2.83 -4.67 22.45
C HIS A 370 -3.95 -5.40 21.71
N THR A 371 -3.66 -6.53 21.11
CA THR A 371 -4.64 -7.35 20.41
C THR A 371 -4.57 -8.79 20.89
N GLY A 372 -5.70 -9.33 21.31
CA GLY A 372 -5.90 -10.74 21.60
C GLY A 372 -6.87 -11.35 20.60
N GLN A 373 -6.59 -12.54 20.09
CA GLN A 373 -7.43 -13.24 19.12
C GLN A 373 -7.44 -14.74 19.40
N ALA A 374 -8.63 -15.36 19.25
CA ALA A 374 -8.82 -16.80 19.30
C ALA A 374 -9.57 -17.26 18.04
N ASP A 375 -9.00 -18.18 17.29
CA ASP A 375 -9.54 -18.69 16.03
C ASP A 375 -9.68 -20.21 16.11
N LEU A 376 -10.85 -20.71 15.77
CA LEU A 376 -11.17 -22.12 15.63
C LEU A 376 -11.48 -22.42 14.16
N THR A 377 -10.77 -23.39 13.60
CA THR A 377 -11.05 -23.97 12.28
C THR A 377 -11.46 -25.41 12.46
N LEU A 378 -12.62 -25.78 11.96
CA LEU A 378 -13.16 -27.15 11.99
C LEU A 378 -13.36 -27.67 10.57
N ASP A 379 -12.75 -28.77 10.27
CA ASP A 379 -13.06 -29.56 9.08
C ASP A 379 -14.28 -30.44 9.38
N LEU A 380 -15.38 -30.18 8.69
CA LEU A 380 -16.64 -30.90 8.83
C LEU A 380 -16.73 -32.10 7.86
N GLY A 381 -15.64 -32.35 7.12
CA GLY A 381 -15.60 -33.40 6.10
C GLY A 381 -16.26 -32.99 4.79
N LYS A 382 -16.09 -33.82 3.74
CA LYS A 382 -16.67 -33.65 2.41
C LYS A 382 -16.41 -32.25 1.78
N GLY A 383 -15.27 -31.61 2.13
CA GLY A 383 -14.87 -30.29 1.64
C GLY A 383 -15.60 -29.13 2.31
N GLN A 384 -16.16 -29.34 3.50
CA GLN A 384 -16.82 -28.33 4.31
C GLN A 384 -15.90 -27.89 5.44
N THR A 385 -15.78 -26.60 5.67
CA THR A 385 -14.96 -26.04 6.76
C THR A 385 -15.75 -24.91 7.44
N LEU A 386 -15.77 -24.95 8.76
CA LEU A 386 -16.28 -23.86 9.59
C LEU A 386 -15.09 -23.14 10.24
N GLU A 387 -14.99 -21.84 10.04
CA GLU A 387 -14.05 -20.95 10.73
C GLU A 387 -14.82 -20.01 11.62
N THR A 388 -14.48 -19.92 12.90
CA THR A 388 -15.06 -18.98 13.85
C THR A 388 -14.00 -18.42 14.76
N GLY A 389 -14.24 -17.26 15.33
CA GLY A 389 -13.27 -16.66 16.24
C GLY A 389 -13.76 -15.37 16.89
N THR A 390 -12.99 -14.95 17.86
CA THR A 390 -13.20 -13.71 18.61
C THR A 390 -11.91 -12.89 18.64
N LYS A 391 -12.07 -11.56 18.74
CA LYS A 391 -10.96 -10.64 18.76
C LYS A 391 -11.24 -9.46 19.66
N PHE A 392 -10.25 -9.06 20.43
CA PHE A 392 -10.24 -7.86 21.23
C PHE A 392 -9.05 -6.99 20.88
N ILE A 393 -9.28 -5.70 20.66
CA ILE A 393 -8.26 -4.71 20.36
C ILE A 393 -8.42 -3.56 21.35
N SER A 394 -7.33 -3.15 22.00
CA SER A 394 -7.28 -1.94 22.84
C SER A 394 -6.15 -1.06 22.34
N ARG A 395 -6.48 0.17 21.94
CA ARG A 395 -5.54 1.18 21.42
C ARG A 395 -5.56 2.39 22.33
N ARG A 396 -4.38 2.88 22.66
CA ARG A 396 -4.18 4.14 23.39
C ARG A 396 -3.28 5.03 22.54
N ASN A 397 -3.79 6.17 22.14
CA ASN A 397 -3.03 7.21 21.48
C ASN A 397 -2.96 8.44 22.39
N LYS A 398 -1.77 9.01 22.52
CA LYS A 398 -1.54 10.28 23.20
C LYS A 398 -0.87 11.22 22.21
N SER A 399 -1.34 12.45 22.12
CA SER A 399 -0.68 13.52 21.38
C SER A 399 -0.46 14.70 22.32
N ASP A 400 0.76 15.20 22.33
CA ASP A 400 1.19 16.40 23.05
C ASP A 400 1.80 17.33 21.98
N SER A 401 1.00 18.25 21.49
CA SER A 401 1.36 19.23 20.46
C SER A 401 1.48 20.59 21.10
N ARG A 402 2.71 21.11 21.18
CA ARG A 402 3.03 22.41 21.77
C ARG A 402 3.38 23.39 20.67
N LEU A 403 2.69 24.53 20.68
CA LEU A 403 3.00 25.68 19.84
C LEU A 403 3.65 26.75 20.69
N TYR A 404 4.70 27.36 20.19
CA TYR A 404 5.40 28.46 20.82
C TYR A 404 5.46 29.64 19.85
N ASP A 405 5.14 30.83 20.33
CA ASP A 405 5.47 32.06 19.65
C ASP A 405 6.93 32.40 19.94
N ILE A 406 7.70 32.73 18.91
CA ILE A 406 9.10 33.11 19.05
C ILE A 406 9.14 34.65 19.14
N VAL A 407 9.32 35.16 20.36
CA VAL A 407 9.38 36.59 20.67
C VAL A 407 10.76 36.92 21.23
N ASP A 408 11.48 37.84 20.62
CA ASP A 408 12.82 38.25 21.03
C ASP A 408 13.79 37.07 21.22
N CYS A 409 13.73 36.11 20.28
CA CYS A 409 14.51 34.85 20.30
C CYS A 409 14.16 33.88 21.45
N ASN A 410 13.07 34.10 22.17
CA ASN A 410 12.59 33.20 23.23
C ASN A 410 11.31 32.46 22.75
N ASP A 411 11.24 31.17 23.09
CA ASP A 411 10.09 30.33 22.84
C ASP A 411 9.04 30.57 23.94
N VAL A 412 7.97 31.30 23.66
CA VAL A 412 6.85 31.59 24.57
C VAL A 412 5.71 30.63 24.25
N LEU A 413 5.29 29.82 25.22
CA LEU A 413 4.21 28.86 25.02
C LEU A 413 2.91 29.57 24.63
N ASN A 414 2.33 29.14 23.50
CA ASN A 414 1.02 29.57 23.02
C ASN A 414 -0.01 28.50 23.42
N ASP A 415 -0.69 28.71 24.56
CA ASP A 415 -1.66 27.76 25.08
C ASP A 415 -2.84 27.56 24.14
N ALA A 416 -3.31 28.61 23.49
CA ALA A 416 -4.42 28.56 22.54
C ALA A 416 -4.11 27.74 21.28
N GLY A 417 -2.82 27.71 20.89
CA GLY A 417 -2.28 26.92 19.79
C GLY A 417 -1.70 25.58 20.22
N SER A 418 -1.76 25.22 21.51
CA SER A 418 -1.26 23.97 22.03
C SER A 418 -2.39 23.00 22.34
N MET A 419 -2.11 21.69 22.28
CA MET A 419 -3.12 20.68 22.53
C MET A 419 -2.53 19.40 23.09
N LEU A 420 -3.07 18.96 24.19
CA LEU A 420 -2.82 17.64 24.76
C LEU A 420 -4.10 16.82 24.77
N TYR A 421 -4.12 15.72 24.03
CA TYR A 421 -5.25 14.78 24.07
C TYR A 421 -4.83 13.33 24.23
N ARG A 422 -5.77 12.52 24.72
CA ARG A 422 -5.66 11.06 24.85
C ARG A 422 -6.89 10.43 24.18
N ASN A 423 -6.65 9.48 23.31
CA ASN A 423 -7.68 8.64 22.69
C ASN A 423 -7.53 7.21 23.20
N LEU A 424 -8.63 6.63 23.66
CA LEU A 424 -8.76 5.21 23.98
C LEU A 424 -9.83 4.63 23.06
N GLN A 425 -9.45 3.65 22.24
CA GLN A 425 -10.37 2.91 21.37
C GLN A 425 -10.28 1.42 21.71
N SER A 426 -11.42 0.81 22.02
CA SER A 426 -11.55 -0.62 22.27
C SER A 426 -12.52 -1.22 21.25
N ILE A 427 -12.15 -2.33 20.62
CA ILE A 427 -12.97 -3.03 19.62
C ILE A 427 -13.11 -4.48 20.07
N VAL A 428 -14.36 -4.94 20.18
CA VAL A 428 -14.71 -6.34 20.40
C VAL A 428 -15.33 -6.87 19.12
N ALA A 429 -14.86 -8.01 18.64
CA ALA A 429 -15.34 -8.61 17.42
C ALA A 429 -15.59 -10.12 17.57
N GLY A 430 -16.61 -10.62 16.88
CA GLY A 430 -16.87 -12.03 16.69
C GLY A 430 -17.18 -12.32 15.24
N TYR A 431 -16.77 -13.47 14.73
CA TYR A 431 -17.04 -13.87 13.35
C TYR A 431 -17.34 -15.36 13.22
N ALA A 432 -18.10 -15.70 12.18
CA ALA A 432 -18.28 -17.06 11.70
C ALA A 432 -18.25 -17.09 10.17
N GLN A 433 -17.61 -18.09 9.60
CA GLN A 433 -17.46 -18.25 8.16
C GLN A 433 -17.53 -19.72 7.79
N TYR A 434 -18.44 -20.05 6.90
CA TYR A 434 -18.60 -21.38 6.32
C TYR A 434 -18.01 -21.42 4.92
N LYS A 435 -17.24 -22.47 4.61
CA LYS A 435 -16.62 -22.74 3.31
C LYS A 435 -17.05 -24.09 2.81
N LEU A 436 -17.42 -24.17 1.54
CA LEU A 436 -17.70 -25.39 0.80
C LEU A 436 -16.75 -25.44 -0.40
N THR A 437 -15.95 -26.50 -0.49
CA THR A 437 -15.05 -26.76 -1.62
C THR A 437 -15.40 -28.09 -2.23
N LYS A 438 -15.87 -28.08 -3.45
CA LYS A 438 -16.16 -29.24 -4.28
C LYS A 438 -15.33 -29.16 -5.55
N GLU A 439 -15.29 -30.23 -6.33
CA GLU A 439 -14.53 -30.29 -7.57
C GLU A 439 -14.85 -29.13 -8.52
N LYS A 440 -16.14 -28.88 -8.77
CA LYS A 440 -16.62 -27.82 -9.68
C LYS A 440 -17.03 -26.53 -8.99
N TYR A 441 -17.36 -26.56 -7.71
CA TYR A 441 -17.94 -25.42 -7.00
C TYR A 441 -17.16 -25.11 -5.74
N ASN A 442 -16.95 -23.83 -5.46
CA ASN A 442 -16.52 -23.37 -4.17
C ASN A 442 -17.45 -22.23 -3.71
N ALA A 443 -17.78 -22.22 -2.45
CA ALA A 443 -18.63 -21.19 -1.86
C ALA A 443 -18.09 -20.80 -0.49
N ARG A 444 -18.28 -19.55 -0.13
CA ARG A 444 -17.93 -19.01 1.19
C ARG A 444 -19.00 -18.01 1.59
N LEU A 445 -19.51 -18.16 2.80
CA LEU A 445 -20.39 -17.21 3.45
C LEU A 445 -19.81 -16.85 4.81
N GLY A 446 -19.71 -15.58 5.12
CA GLY A 446 -19.12 -15.10 6.35
C GLY A 446 -19.88 -13.91 6.91
N LEU A 447 -19.97 -13.86 8.22
CA LEU A 447 -20.58 -12.78 8.98
C LEU A 447 -19.64 -12.38 10.11
N ARG A 448 -19.41 -11.10 10.28
CA ARG A 448 -18.62 -10.51 11.36
C ARG A 448 -19.42 -9.39 12.02
N TYR A 449 -19.39 -9.37 13.33
CA TYR A 449 -19.89 -8.26 14.11
C TYR A 449 -18.73 -7.61 14.86
N GLU A 450 -18.65 -6.27 14.81
CA GLU A 450 -17.69 -5.48 15.55
C GLU A 450 -18.39 -4.40 16.34
N HIS A 451 -18.05 -4.29 17.62
CA HIS A 451 -18.49 -3.21 18.49
C HIS A 451 -17.29 -2.37 18.91
N THR A 452 -17.41 -1.06 18.74
CA THR A 452 -16.32 -0.11 19.00
C THR A 452 -16.73 0.86 20.09
N PHE A 453 -15.87 1.00 21.09
CA PHE A 453 -15.94 1.99 22.14
C PHE A 453 -14.78 2.96 21.92
N GLU A 454 -15.06 4.25 21.82
CA GLU A 454 -14.06 5.28 21.63
C GLU A 454 -14.27 6.42 22.60
N SER A 455 -13.20 6.85 23.27
CA SER A 455 -13.19 7.96 24.22
C SER A 455 -12.00 8.85 23.93
N VAL A 456 -12.26 10.13 23.67
CA VAL A 456 -11.25 11.16 23.51
C VAL A 456 -11.36 12.18 24.64
N LYS A 457 -10.24 12.46 25.30
CA LYS A 457 -10.14 13.41 26.40
C LYS A 457 -9.05 14.42 26.09
N TYR A 458 -9.40 15.70 26.22
CA TYR A 458 -8.51 16.84 26.11
C TYR A 458 -8.14 17.32 27.53
N ALA A 459 -6.84 17.55 27.77
CA ALA A 459 -6.37 17.93 29.10
C ALA A 459 -6.78 19.36 29.49
N GLU A 460 -6.75 20.28 28.52
CA GLU A 460 -6.95 21.72 28.75
C GLU A 460 -8.33 22.22 28.23
N HIS A 461 -9.07 21.36 27.49
CA HIS A 461 -10.36 21.66 26.87
C HIS A 461 -11.35 20.52 27.12
N SER A 462 -11.76 20.34 28.36
CA SER A 462 -12.68 19.25 28.75
C SER A 462 -14.06 19.35 28.08
N ASP A 463 -14.47 20.54 27.65
CA ASP A 463 -15.65 20.83 26.82
C ASP A 463 -15.62 20.12 25.45
N ARG A 464 -14.43 19.75 24.97
CA ARG A 464 -14.24 19.02 23.69
C ARG A 464 -14.16 17.49 23.87
N ASN A 465 -14.27 16.99 25.09
CA ASN A 465 -14.29 15.55 25.33
C ASN A 465 -15.49 14.92 24.63
N PHE A 466 -15.25 13.79 24.00
CA PHE A 466 -16.34 13.04 23.39
C PHE A 466 -16.20 11.53 23.58
N HIS A 467 -17.32 10.85 23.50
CA HIS A 467 -17.42 9.41 23.55
C HIS A 467 -18.28 8.92 22.39
N LYS A 468 -17.87 7.81 21.76
CA LYS A 468 -18.61 7.16 20.69
C LYS A 468 -18.71 5.67 20.96
N ASP A 469 -19.88 5.12 20.71
CA ASP A 469 -20.24 3.72 20.88
C ASP A 469 -21.08 3.28 19.67
N TYR A 470 -20.59 2.30 18.93
CA TYR A 470 -21.30 1.83 17.73
C TYR A 470 -20.96 0.40 17.34
N GLY A 471 -21.96 -0.33 16.83
CA GLY A 471 -21.84 -1.68 16.29
C GLY A 471 -21.96 -1.74 14.77
N ASN A 472 -21.23 -2.64 14.14
CA ASN A 472 -21.30 -2.88 12.71
C ASN A 472 -21.38 -4.37 12.40
N LEU A 473 -22.38 -4.75 11.60
CA LEU A 473 -22.51 -6.08 11.03
C LEU A 473 -21.95 -6.07 9.60
N VAL A 474 -21.02 -6.98 9.31
CA VAL A 474 -20.23 -6.99 8.08
C VAL A 474 -20.34 -8.36 7.39
N PRO A 475 -21.27 -8.51 6.45
CA PRO A 475 -21.41 -9.71 5.64
C PRO A 475 -20.37 -9.79 4.52
N SER A 476 -19.98 -11.01 4.15
CA SER A 476 -19.17 -11.31 2.97
C SER A 476 -19.57 -12.65 2.37
N GLY A 477 -19.49 -12.78 1.04
CA GLY A 477 -19.81 -14.00 0.33
C GLY A 477 -19.02 -14.16 -0.95
N SER A 478 -18.78 -15.40 -1.36
CA SER A 478 -18.22 -15.70 -2.67
C SER A 478 -18.71 -17.04 -3.18
N ILE A 479 -18.90 -17.12 -4.49
CA ILE A 479 -19.25 -18.35 -5.22
C ILE A 479 -18.29 -18.45 -6.40
N GLY A 480 -17.65 -19.60 -6.56
CA GLY A 480 -16.76 -19.91 -7.67
C GLY A 480 -17.21 -21.15 -8.39
N TYR A 481 -17.05 -21.15 -9.71
CA TYR A 481 -17.32 -22.28 -10.59
C TYR A 481 -16.09 -22.60 -11.42
N ASN A 482 -15.56 -23.80 -11.27
CA ASN A 482 -14.44 -24.31 -12.08
C ASN A 482 -15.01 -24.84 -13.40
N ILE A 483 -14.87 -24.02 -14.48
CA ILE A 483 -15.33 -24.39 -15.84
C ILE A 483 -14.49 -25.56 -16.34
N THR A 484 -13.17 -25.45 -16.15
CA THR A 484 -12.17 -26.48 -16.39
C THR A 484 -11.16 -26.50 -15.23
N PRO A 485 -10.26 -27.50 -15.12
CA PRO A 485 -9.17 -27.46 -14.16
C PRO A 485 -8.25 -26.22 -14.31
N MET A 486 -8.28 -25.56 -15.46
CA MET A 486 -7.45 -24.39 -15.80
C MET A 486 -8.22 -23.08 -15.80
N SER A 487 -9.55 -23.10 -15.64
CA SER A 487 -10.36 -21.87 -15.71
C SER A 487 -11.47 -21.88 -14.69
N ASN A 488 -11.68 -20.74 -14.05
CA ASN A 488 -12.75 -20.54 -13.11
C ASN A 488 -13.42 -19.17 -13.26
N LEU A 489 -14.68 -19.13 -12.90
CA LEU A 489 -15.52 -17.93 -12.80
C LEU A 489 -15.87 -17.73 -11.32
N GLY A 490 -15.71 -16.53 -10.80
CA GLY A 490 -15.99 -16.20 -9.40
C GLY A 490 -16.85 -14.96 -9.28
N LEU A 491 -17.87 -15.01 -8.43
CA LEU A 491 -18.66 -13.86 -8.01
C LEU A 491 -18.40 -13.64 -6.52
N THR A 492 -18.08 -12.40 -6.13
CA THR A 492 -17.82 -12.04 -4.75
C THR A 492 -18.62 -10.81 -4.35
N TYR A 493 -19.10 -10.81 -3.11
CA TYR A 493 -19.66 -9.65 -2.44
C TYR A 493 -18.94 -9.43 -1.12
N THR A 494 -18.58 -8.19 -0.84
CA THR A 494 -17.91 -7.83 0.42
C THR A 494 -18.42 -6.48 0.88
N MET A 495 -18.91 -6.42 2.12
CA MET A 495 -19.12 -5.17 2.83
C MET A 495 -17.90 -4.89 3.70
N ARG A 496 -17.49 -3.63 3.76
CA ARG A 496 -16.35 -3.16 4.57
C ARG A 496 -16.73 -1.83 5.23
N ILE A 497 -15.96 -1.48 6.27
CA ILE A 497 -16.13 -0.22 6.97
C ILE A 497 -14.83 0.59 6.96
N SER A 498 -14.95 1.91 7.08
CA SER A 498 -13.83 2.81 7.40
C SER A 498 -14.26 3.71 8.55
N ARG A 499 -13.50 3.66 9.64
CA ARG A 499 -13.70 4.52 10.80
C ARG A 499 -13.05 5.86 10.55
N PRO A 500 -13.66 6.98 10.98
CA PRO A 500 -12.97 8.26 10.94
C PRO A 500 -11.72 8.22 11.82
N GLY A 501 -10.61 8.73 11.27
CA GLY A 501 -9.35 8.85 12.00
C GLY A 501 -9.40 9.93 13.07
N ILE A 502 -8.50 9.87 14.06
CA ILE A 502 -8.51 10.85 15.15
C ILE A 502 -8.26 12.29 14.64
N SER A 503 -7.45 12.47 13.60
CA SER A 503 -7.24 13.78 12.96
C SER A 503 -8.52 14.32 12.30
N GLN A 504 -9.34 13.44 11.74
CA GLN A 504 -10.63 13.80 11.15
C GLN A 504 -11.69 14.16 12.20
N LEU A 505 -11.60 13.55 13.39
CA LEU A 505 -12.50 13.80 14.51
C LEU A 505 -12.09 14.98 15.39
N ASN A 506 -10.80 15.39 15.31
CA ASN A 506 -10.25 16.40 16.20
C ASN A 506 -10.78 17.82 15.89
N PRO A 507 -11.55 18.47 16.77
CA PRO A 507 -12.11 19.81 16.53
C PRO A 507 -11.07 20.93 16.69
N TYR A 508 -9.81 20.60 17.01
CA TYR A 508 -8.74 21.59 17.08
C TYR A 508 -8.54 22.25 15.72
N THR A 509 -8.52 23.59 15.73
CA THR A 509 -8.28 24.37 14.52
C THR A 509 -6.80 24.71 14.41
N ASP A 510 -6.14 24.15 13.39
CA ASP A 510 -4.78 24.52 13.03
C ASP A 510 -4.80 25.91 12.36
N ARG A 511 -4.02 26.83 12.93
CA ARG A 511 -3.87 28.23 12.49
C ARG A 511 -2.41 28.56 12.16
N THR A 512 -1.59 27.54 11.93
CA THR A 512 -0.17 27.77 11.57
C THR A 512 -0.01 28.41 10.20
N ASP A 513 -0.96 28.19 9.30
CA ASP A 513 -1.10 28.97 8.07
C ASP A 513 -2.01 30.19 8.33
N PRO A 514 -1.50 31.41 8.18
CA PRO A 514 -2.31 32.62 8.43
C PRO A 514 -3.46 32.80 7.43
N THR A 515 -3.44 32.10 6.29
CA THR A 515 -4.43 32.21 5.20
C THR A 515 -5.44 31.06 5.18
N ALA A 516 -5.21 30.00 5.97
CA ALA A 516 -6.03 28.80 5.94
C ALA A 516 -6.29 28.25 7.35
N LEU A 517 -7.49 27.68 7.54
CA LEU A 517 -7.90 27.00 8.75
C LEU A 517 -8.14 25.53 8.43
N THR A 518 -7.56 24.64 9.22
CA THR A 518 -7.81 23.19 9.10
C THR A 518 -8.30 22.63 10.41
N TYR A 519 -9.43 21.90 10.39
CA TYR A 519 -10.02 21.31 11.59
C TYR A 519 -10.81 20.04 11.25
N GLY A 520 -10.92 19.14 12.23
CA GLY A 520 -11.72 17.94 12.11
C GLY A 520 -13.19 18.16 12.52
N ASN A 521 -13.97 17.09 12.37
CA ASN A 521 -15.40 17.07 12.68
C ASN A 521 -15.73 15.88 13.61
N PRO A 522 -16.02 16.12 14.91
CA PRO A 522 -16.36 15.04 15.87
C PRO A 522 -17.62 14.26 15.52
N SER A 523 -18.52 14.83 14.69
CA SER A 523 -19.79 14.19 14.32
C SER A 523 -19.68 13.14 13.19
N LEU A 524 -18.49 12.92 12.63
CA LEU A 524 -18.28 11.94 11.57
C LEU A 524 -18.73 10.54 11.99
N ALA A 525 -19.42 9.86 11.08
CA ALA A 525 -19.89 8.49 11.24
C ALA A 525 -18.99 7.50 10.48
N VAL A 526 -19.14 6.22 10.80
CA VAL A 526 -18.46 5.13 10.10
C VAL A 526 -18.93 5.04 8.65
N VAL A 527 -17.99 4.99 7.71
CA VAL A 527 -18.25 4.79 6.28
C VAL A 527 -18.50 3.30 6.01
N LYS A 528 -19.47 3.01 5.17
CA LYS A 528 -19.79 1.65 4.71
C LYS A 528 -19.57 1.57 3.20
N SER A 529 -18.80 0.58 2.76
CA SER A 529 -18.49 0.31 1.36
C SER A 529 -19.01 -1.06 0.97
N HIS A 530 -19.64 -1.15 -0.19
CA HIS A 530 -20.14 -2.38 -0.78
C HIS A 530 -19.41 -2.64 -2.09
N ASN A 531 -18.79 -3.80 -2.23
CA ASN A 531 -18.10 -4.23 -3.45
C ASN A 531 -18.73 -5.50 -3.99
N VAL A 532 -19.00 -5.52 -5.29
CA VAL A 532 -19.38 -6.73 -6.05
C VAL A 532 -18.34 -6.92 -7.15
N THR A 533 -17.79 -8.11 -7.28
CA THR A 533 -16.80 -8.44 -8.31
C THR A 533 -17.14 -9.74 -9.01
N LEU A 534 -17.18 -9.73 -10.34
CA LEU A 534 -17.22 -10.89 -11.21
C LEU A 534 -15.84 -11.06 -11.84
N ALA A 535 -15.20 -12.21 -11.63
CA ALA A 535 -13.84 -12.45 -12.11
C ALA A 535 -13.75 -13.75 -12.91
N TYR A 536 -13.10 -13.71 -14.04
CA TYR A 536 -12.71 -14.89 -14.84
C TYR A 536 -11.21 -15.07 -14.80
N ASN A 537 -10.76 -16.27 -14.45
CA ASN A 537 -9.36 -16.65 -14.35
C ASN A 537 -9.04 -17.80 -15.29
N PHE A 538 -7.91 -17.72 -15.97
CA PHE A 538 -7.40 -18.77 -16.84
C PHE A 538 -5.92 -18.99 -16.63
N PHE A 539 -5.49 -20.26 -16.43
CA PHE A 539 -4.13 -20.61 -16.07
C PHE A 539 -3.63 -21.76 -16.93
N MET A 540 -2.68 -21.45 -17.80
CA MET A 540 -1.86 -22.44 -18.50
C MET A 540 -0.39 -22.11 -18.31
N PRO A 541 0.54 -23.07 -18.46
CA PRO A 541 1.98 -22.82 -18.28
C PRO A 541 2.53 -21.68 -19.14
N LYS A 542 2.00 -21.51 -20.36
CA LYS A 542 2.43 -20.48 -21.30
C LYS A 542 1.61 -19.20 -21.24
N VAL A 543 0.35 -19.26 -20.82
CA VAL A 543 -0.57 -18.12 -20.83
C VAL A 543 -1.37 -18.13 -19.53
N MET A 544 -1.36 -17.02 -18.87
CA MET A 544 -2.22 -16.75 -17.70
C MET A 544 -2.95 -15.45 -17.95
N PHE A 545 -4.24 -15.41 -17.73
CA PHE A 545 -4.98 -14.16 -17.72
C PHE A 545 -6.07 -14.14 -16.68
N ASN A 546 -6.34 -12.98 -16.16
CA ASN A 546 -7.43 -12.65 -15.28
C ASN A 546 -8.13 -11.42 -15.84
N VAL A 547 -9.46 -11.46 -15.88
CA VAL A 547 -10.29 -10.28 -16.15
C VAL A 547 -11.34 -10.22 -15.07
N SER A 548 -11.52 -9.04 -14.47
CA SER A 548 -12.58 -8.83 -13.49
C SER A 548 -13.35 -7.53 -13.74
N LEU A 549 -14.66 -7.60 -13.55
CA LEU A 549 -15.56 -6.46 -13.52
C LEU A 549 -15.98 -6.24 -12.08
N SER A 550 -15.72 -5.05 -11.55
CA SER A 550 -16.05 -4.69 -10.18
C SER A 550 -16.89 -3.43 -10.11
N HIS A 551 -17.76 -3.38 -9.12
CA HIS A 551 -18.57 -2.20 -8.80
C HIS A 551 -18.48 -1.91 -7.30
N ASP A 552 -18.02 -0.70 -6.95
CA ASP A 552 -17.96 -0.19 -5.59
C ASP A 552 -19.03 0.87 -5.39
N TYR A 553 -19.74 0.78 -4.26
CA TYR A 553 -20.69 1.79 -3.81
C TYR A 553 -20.40 2.21 -2.37
N ILE A 554 -20.23 3.53 -2.16
CA ILE A 554 -20.07 4.14 -0.84
C ILE A 554 -21.14 5.21 -0.70
N GLY A 555 -22.00 5.09 0.33
CA GLY A 555 -23.14 5.95 0.50
C GLY A 555 -22.94 7.19 1.39
N ASN A 556 -21.93 7.14 2.26
CA ASN A 556 -21.62 8.18 3.25
C ASN A 556 -20.12 8.39 3.38
N GLU A 557 -19.43 8.59 2.26
CA GLU A 557 -17.98 8.79 2.22
C GLU A 557 -17.59 10.03 3.04
N ILE A 558 -16.49 9.93 3.80
CA ILE A 558 -15.91 11.07 4.49
C ILE A 558 -15.10 11.84 3.46
N GLU A 559 -15.59 13.00 3.10
CA GLU A 559 -14.92 13.93 2.18
C GLU A 559 -14.21 15.02 2.95
N ASN A 560 -12.96 15.29 2.56
CA ASN A 560 -12.29 16.53 2.91
C ASN A 560 -12.78 17.57 1.92
N TYR A 561 -13.51 18.55 2.40
CA TYR A 561 -13.99 19.65 1.56
C TYR A 561 -13.44 20.99 2.00
N GLN A 562 -13.35 21.87 1.06
CA GLN A 562 -12.71 23.17 1.19
C GLN A 562 -13.71 24.24 0.76
N PHE A 563 -13.68 25.37 1.44
CA PHE A 563 -14.55 26.51 1.15
C PHE A 563 -13.94 27.80 1.68
N VAL A 564 -14.43 28.94 1.19
CA VAL A 564 -14.08 30.27 1.69
C VAL A 564 -15.19 30.70 2.62
N ASP A 565 -14.86 31.12 3.85
CA ASP A 565 -15.84 31.61 4.82
C ASP A 565 -16.18 33.11 4.65
N ALA A 566 -17.08 33.61 5.48
CA ALA A 566 -17.51 35.02 5.45
C ALA A 566 -16.35 35.99 5.80
N ASP A 567 -15.34 35.52 6.52
CA ASP A 567 -14.14 36.29 6.86
C ASP A 567 -13.05 36.19 5.79
N ASN A 568 -13.40 35.65 4.61
CA ASN A 568 -12.52 35.41 3.47
C ASN A 568 -11.35 34.46 3.76
N LYS A 569 -11.45 33.61 4.78
CA LYS A 569 -10.45 32.57 5.08
C LYS A 569 -10.77 31.28 4.35
N TYR A 570 -9.73 30.64 3.87
CA TYR A 570 -9.82 29.32 3.27
C TYR A 570 -9.91 28.25 4.35
N ASN A 571 -10.97 27.47 4.35
CA ASN A 571 -11.26 26.45 5.34
C ASN A 571 -11.13 25.05 4.73
N SER A 572 -10.60 24.11 5.49
CA SER A 572 -10.54 22.68 5.16
C SER A 572 -11.06 21.85 6.33
N THR A 573 -12.10 21.04 6.10
CA THR A 573 -12.73 20.18 7.11
C THR A 573 -13.33 18.91 6.51
N TYR A 574 -14.04 18.11 7.29
CA TYR A 574 -14.55 16.81 6.89
C TYR A 574 -16.05 16.67 7.11
N ALA A 575 -16.74 15.95 6.22
CA ALA A 575 -18.15 15.60 6.35
C ALA A 575 -18.49 14.24 5.73
N ASN A 576 -19.51 13.53 6.26
CA ASN A 576 -20.05 12.28 5.71
C ASN A 576 -21.17 12.52 4.69
N ASN A 577 -20.94 13.34 3.69
CA ASN A 577 -21.93 13.70 2.68
C ASN A 577 -21.57 13.23 1.26
N GLY A 578 -20.42 12.59 1.11
CA GLY A 578 -19.97 12.02 -0.14
C GLY A 578 -20.75 10.75 -0.50
N LYS A 579 -21.03 10.59 -1.79
CA LYS A 579 -21.48 9.33 -2.41
C LYS A 579 -20.56 9.04 -3.57
N SER A 580 -19.94 7.86 -3.59
CA SER A 580 -19.13 7.44 -4.72
C SER A 580 -19.61 6.12 -5.31
N ARG A 581 -19.50 6.02 -6.63
CA ARG A 581 -19.75 4.82 -7.43
C ARG A 581 -18.59 4.65 -8.39
N ASN A 582 -17.90 3.54 -8.27
CA ASN A 582 -16.78 3.23 -9.13
C ASN A 582 -17.00 1.89 -9.79
N THR A 583 -17.04 1.87 -11.13
CA THR A 583 -17.13 0.64 -11.93
C THR A 583 -15.82 0.49 -12.68
N TYR A 584 -15.16 -0.65 -12.56
CA TYR A 584 -13.86 -0.84 -13.19
C TYR A 584 -13.67 -2.26 -13.70
N VAL A 585 -12.87 -2.34 -14.76
CA VAL A 585 -12.39 -3.57 -15.35
C VAL A 585 -10.89 -3.66 -15.12
N ASP A 586 -10.47 -4.72 -14.44
CA ASP A 586 -9.07 -5.09 -14.29
C ASP A 586 -8.73 -6.20 -15.27
N ALA A 587 -7.58 -6.12 -15.90
CA ALA A 587 -7.04 -7.16 -16.79
C ALA A 587 -5.58 -7.43 -16.46
N PHE A 588 -5.23 -8.70 -16.31
CA PHE A 588 -3.86 -9.16 -16.18
C PHE A 588 -3.59 -10.27 -17.20
N ILE A 589 -2.52 -10.15 -17.97
CA ILE A 589 -2.08 -11.15 -18.95
C ILE A 589 -0.59 -11.37 -18.74
N ARG A 590 -0.19 -12.63 -18.64
CA ARG A 590 1.21 -13.06 -18.70
C ARG A 590 1.34 -14.10 -19.80
N TRP A 591 2.22 -13.84 -20.75
CA TRP A 591 2.47 -14.73 -21.89
C TRP A 591 3.95 -15.10 -21.97
N VAL A 592 4.27 -16.39 -21.81
CA VAL A 592 5.59 -16.97 -22.09
C VAL A 592 5.68 -17.25 -23.58
N ALA A 593 6.07 -16.22 -24.35
CA ALA A 593 6.10 -16.26 -25.81
C ALA A 593 7.13 -17.27 -26.32
N THR A 594 8.30 -17.33 -25.67
CA THR A 594 9.36 -18.34 -25.93
C THR A 594 9.94 -18.83 -24.61
N LYS A 595 10.88 -19.80 -24.66
CA LYS A 595 11.62 -20.26 -23.47
C LYS A 595 12.42 -19.13 -22.81
N SER A 596 12.76 -18.08 -23.54
CA SER A 596 13.58 -16.96 -23.10
C SER A 596 12.82 -15.64 -22.97
N THR A 597 11.57 -15.56 -23.45
CA THR A 597 10.80 -14.29 -23.53
C THR A 597 9.48 -14.41 -22.80
N THR A 598 9.22 -13.51 -21.87
CA THR A 598 7.94 -13.37 -21.18
C THR A 598 7.43 -11.95 -21.35
N LEU A 599 6.16 -11.82 -21.73
CA LEU A 599 5.42 -10.56 -21.79
C LEU A 599 4.39 -10.51 -20.66
N MET A 600 4.21 -9.34 -20.08
CA MET A 600 3.24 -9.09 -19.01
C MET A 600 2.48 -7.80 -19.31
N LEU A 601 1.16 -7.86 -19.18
CA LEU A 601 0.26 -6.72 -19.20
C LEU A 601 -0.56 -6.74 -17.92
N ASN A 602 -0.57 -5.62 -17.22
CA ASN A 602 -1.48 -5.37 -16.10
C ASN A 602 -2.18 -4.04 -16.36
N GLY A 603 -3.49 -3.99 -16.33
CA GLY A 603 -4.23 -2.78 -16.66
C GLY A 603 -5.56 -2.70 -15.92
N ASN A 604 -6.00 -1.46 -15.71
CA ASN A 604 -7.28 -1.13 -15.10
C ASN A 604 -7.90 0.03 -15.90
N VAL A 605 -9.20 -0.06 -16.16
CA VAL A 605 -10.01 1.03 -16.69
C VAL A 605 -11.19 1.22 -15.74
N ALA A 606 -11.37 2.43 -15.25
CA ALA A 606 -12.39 2.75 -14.25
C ALA A 606 -13.22 3.95 -14.70
N TYR A 607 -14.52 3.88 -14.42
CA TYR A 607 -15.44 5.00 -14.45
C TYR A 607 -15.85 5.30 -13.02
N GLY A 608 -15.59 6.53 -12.55
CA GLY A 608 -15.96 7.01 -11.23
C GLY A 608 -16.97 8.14 -11.30
N ASP A 609 -17.90 8.17 -10.33
CA ASP A 609 -18.93 9.20 -10.14
C ASP A 609 -18.98 9.55 -8.64
N TRP A 610 -18.60 10.78 -8.31
CA TRP A 610 -18.55 11.32 -6.94
C TRP A 610 -19.53 12.45 -6.78
N LYS A 611 -20.37 12.39 -5.74
CA LYS A 611 -21.42 13.37 -5.47
C LYS A 611 -21.44 13.76 -4.00
N ALA A 612 -21.48 15.05 -3.72
CA ALA A 612 -21.79 15.62 -2.41
C ALA A 612 -22.85 16.72 -2.59
N LYS A 613 -24.10 16.30 -2.64
CA LYS A 613 -25.23 17.21 -3.00
C LYS A 613 -25.36 18.39 -2.06
N GLU A 614 -25.19 18.18 -0.76
CA GLU A 614 -25.29 19.22 0.27
C GLU A 614 -24.20 20.29 0.12
N LEU A 615 -23.05 19.92 -0.44
CA LEU A 615 -21.93 20.83 -0.71
C LEU A 615 -21.96 21.38 -2.15
N GLY A 616 -22.90 20.92 -2.99
CA GLY A 616 -23.01 21.33 -4.39
C GLY A 616 -21.95 20.72 -5.30
N TYR A 617 -21.24 19.66 -4.88
CA TYR A 617 -20.19 19.03 -5.68
C TYR A 617 -20.68 17.80 -6.43
N HIS A 618 -20.26 17.69 -7.68
CA HIS A 618 -20.43 16.51 -8.53
C HIS A 618 -19.29 16.45 -9.56
N ASN A 619 -18.55 15.38 -9.53
CA ASN A 619 -17.48 15.11 -10.50
C ASN A 619 -17.53 13.66 -10.95
N TRP A 620 -17.13 13.41 -12.20
CA TRP A 620 -17.07 12.09 -12.78
C TRP A 620 -15.98 12.02 -13.85
N GLY A 621 -15.53 10.83 -14.14
CA GLY A 621 -14.56 10.67 -15.22
C GLY A 621 -14.06 9.25 -15.42
N TRP A 622 -13.40 9.06 -16.55
CA TRP A 622 -12.69 7.84 -16.88
C TRP A 622 -11.23 7.95 -16.47
N SER A 623 -10.74 6.92 -15.82
CA SER A 623 -9.34 6.76 -15.50
C SER A 623 -8.84 5.40 -15.97
N ALA A 624 -7.57 5.34 -16.35
CA ALA A 624 -6.92 4.09 -16.76
C ALA A 624 -5.49 4.09 -16.24
N ASN A 625 -4.99 2.90 -15.92
CA ASN A 625 -3.59 2.66 -15.67
C ASN A 625 -3.16 1.34 -16.32
N SER A 626 -1.91 1.24 -16.72
CA SER A 626 -1.35 0.02 -17.29
C SER A 626 0.13 -0.11 -16.96
N TYR A 627 0.57 -1.35 -16.81
CA TYR A 627 1.97 -1.75 -16.81
C TYR A 627 2.19 -2.78 -17.91
N ILE A 628 3.17 -2.52 -18.77
CA ILE A 628 3.62 -3.46 -19.80
C ILE A 628 5.06 -3.83 -19.47
N GLY A 629 5.34 -5.12 -19.34
CA GLY A 629 6.66 -5.66 -19.02
C GLY A 629 7.13 -6.69 -20.07
N LEU A 630 8.41 -6.63 -20.37
CA LEU A 630 9.15 -7.62 -21.16
C LEU A 630 10.28 -8.17 -20.31
N GLU A 631 10.34 -9.49 -20.13
CA GLU A 631 11.47 -10.19 -19.54
C GLU A 631 12.14 -11.04 -20.61
N GLN A 632 13.45 -10.91 -20.76
CA GLN A 632 14.24 -11.59 -21.77
C GLN A 632 15.46 -12.26 -21.16
N GLN A 633 15.61 -13.57 -21.38
CA GLN A 633 16.87 -14.26 -21.11
C GLN A 633 17.83 -13.97 -22.26
N LEU A 634 18.91 -13.26 -21.97
CA LEU A 634 19.96 -12.89 -22.91
C LEU A 634 21.10 -13.92 -22.88
N PRO A 635 22.05 -13.92 -23.85
CA PRO A 635 23.28 -14.72 -23.78
C PRO A 635 24.00 -14.56 -22.45
N TRP A 636 24.93 -15.47 -22.15
CA TRP A 636 25.74 -15.51 -20.90
C TRP A 636 24.93 -15.57 -19.60
N LYS A 637 23.70 -16.11 -19.64
CA LYS A 637 22.76 -16.17 -18.49
C LYS A 637 22.44 -14.81 -17.89
N VAL A 638 22.47 -13.74 -18.68
CA VAL A 638 21.99 -12.43 -18.27
C VAL A 638 20.46 -12.39 -18.41
N LYS A 639 19.77 -11.91 -17.38
CA LYS A 639 18.34 -11.62 -17.44
C LYS A 639 18.15 -10.11 -17.66
N GLY A 640 17.46 -9.75 -18.71
CA GLY A 640 17.06 -8.37 -19.00
C GLY A 640 15.57 -8.18 -18.73
N SER A 641 15.18 -7.02 -18.20
CA SER A 641 13.79 -6.61 -18.16
C SER A 641 13.59 -5.18 -18.64
N LEU A 642 12.46 -4.93 -19.27
CA LEU A 642 11.97 -3.61 -19.65
C LEU A 642 10.53 -3.48 -19.16
N GLY A 643 10.18 -2.34 -18.57
CA GLY A 643 8.85 -2.08 -18.07
C GLY A 643 8.43 -0.64 -18.32
N VAL A 644 7.15 -0.48 -18.66
CA VAL A 644 6.51 0.82 -18.84
C VAL A 644 5.23 0.83 -18.03
N PHE A 645 5.12 1.78 -17.13
CA PHE A 645 3.89 2.12 -16.42
C PHE A 645 3.33 3.41 -16.99
N ALA A 646 2.02 3.45 -17.25
CA ALA A 646 1.32 4.63 -17.70
C ALA A 646 -0.02 4.75 -16.95
N GLN A 647 -0.37 5.97 -16.58
CA GLN A 647 -1.60 6.32 -15.88
C GLN A 647 -2.20 7.57 -16.51
N THR A 648 -3.52 7.57 -16.72
CA THR A 648 -4.27 8.75 -17.15
C THR A 648 -4.63 9.63 -15.93
N ARG A 649 -5.40 10.67 -16.12
CA ARG A 649 -5.95 11.47 -15.02
C ARG A 649 -6.72 10.58 -14.04
N GLN A 650 -6.56 10.90 -12.73
CA GLN A 650 -7.31 10.27 -11.65
C GLN A 650 -8.24 11.32 -11.07
N TYR A 651 -9.53 11.05 -11.08
CA TYR A 651 -10.55 11.98 -10.61
C TYR A 651 -10.89 11.75 -9.14
N ASN A 652 -11.31 12.81 -8.46
CA ASN A 652 -11.87 12.81 -7.12
C ASN A 652 -13.08 13.75 -7.07
N LEU A 653 -13.71 13.95 -5.91
CA LEU A 653 -14.92 14.79 -5.79
C LEU A 653 -14.73 16.21 -6.30
N MET A 654 -13.58 16.84 -6.03
CA MET A 654 -13.35 18.27 -6.30
C MET A 654 -12.43 18.52 -7.50
N GLY A 655 -11.87 17.48 -8.15
CA GLY A 655 -10.94 17.70 -9.26
C GLY A 655 -10.25 16.46 -9.78
N TYR A 656 -8.95 16.57 -10.04
CA TYR A 656 -8.14 15.46 -10.57
C TYR A 656 -6.64 15.63 -10.31
N ASN A 657 -5.94 14.50 -10.33
CA ASN A 657 -4.48 14.42 -10.48
C ASN A 657 -4.13 14.10 -11.93
N SER A 658 -3.08 14.72 -12.47
CA SER A 658 -2.62 14.45 -13.83
C SER A 658 -2.12 13.03 -14.01
N GLY A 659 -2.15 12.52 -15.23
CA GLY A 659 -1.52 11.26 -15.61
C GLY A 659 0.00 11.33 -15.53
N MET A 660 0.63 10.14 -15.53
CA MET A 660 2.08 10.00 -15.51
C MET A 660 2.56 8.78 -16.28
N GLN A 661 3.86 8.75 -16.55
CA GLN A 661 4.56 7.62 -17.16
C GLN A 661 5.86 7.33 -16.43
N PHE A 662 6.19 6.06 -16.32
CA PHE A 662 7.39 5.58 -15.66
C PHE A 662 8.01 4.45 -16.50
N PHE A 663 9.31 4.52 -16.74
CA PHE A 663 10.09 3.54 -17.50
C PHE A 663 11.11 2.87 -16.60
N ASN A 664 11.34 1.59 -16.80
CA ASN A 664 12.34 0.82 -16.06
C ASN A 664 13.05 -0.17 -16.98
N ALA A 665 14.36 -0.25 -16.85
CA ALA A 665 15.21 -1.24 -17.47
C ALA A 665 16.12 -1.87 -16.42
N SER A 666 16.33 -3.18 -16.46
CA SER A 666 17.29 -3.84 -15.59
C SER A 666 18.03 -4.98 -16.26
N LEU A 667 19.24 -5.25 -15.79
CA LEU A 667 20.08 -6.38 -16.17
C LEU A 667 20.56 -7.07 -14.91
N THR A 668 20.44 -8.39 -14.85
CA THR A 668 20.88 -9.19 -13.71
C THR A 668 21.65 -10.41 -14.17
N ARG A 669 22.75 -10.73 -13.52
CA ARG A 669 23.56 -11.95 -13.76
C ARG A 669 24.00 -12.60 -12.47
N SER A 670 23.81 -13.91 -12.39
CA SER A 670 24.25 -14.73 -11.27
C SER A 670 25.58 -15.45 -11.61
N PHE A 671 26.42 -15.61 -10.59
CA PHE A 671 27.73 -16.26 -10.66
C PHE A 671 27.86 -17.31 -9.54
N PHE A 672 28.85 -18.18 -9.61
CA PHE A 672 29.18 -19.16 -8.58
C PHE A 672 27.99 -20.03 -8.14
N LYS A 673 27.24 -20.60 -9.09
CA LYS A 673 26.02 -21.40 -8.81
C LYS A 673 24.99 -20.60 -8.00
N ASP A 674 24.72 -19.35 -8.43
CA ASP A 674 23.77 -18.41 -7.86
C ASP A 674 24.13 -17.87 -6.45
N ARG A 675 25.40 -18.01 -6.04
CA ARG A 675 25.86 -17.43 -4.78
C ARG A 675 26.12 -15.92 -4.86
N LEU A 676 26.71 -15.44 -5.96
CA LEU A 676 26.92 -14.02 -6.20
C LEU A 676 25.97 -13.55 -7.30
N GLU A 677 25.29 -12.44 -7.07
CA GLU A 677 24.37 -11.84 -8.00
C GLU A 677 24.69 -10.37 -8.17
N LEU A 678 24.88 -9.96 -9.41
CA LEU A 678 25.11 -8.57 -9.80
C LEU A 678 23.92 -8.06 -10.58
N SER A 679 23.43 -6.88 -10.23
CA SER A 679 22.30 -6.26 -10.89
C SER A 679 22.55 -4.79 -11.18
N ALA A 680 22.10 -4.32 -12.34
CA ALA A 680 22.12 -2.93 -12.73
C ALA A 680 20.69 -2.51 -13.12
N ARG A 681 20.28 -1.30 -12.73
CA ARG A 681 18.97 -0.73 -13.05
C ARG A 681 19.10 0.69 -13.54
N TYR A 682 18.31 1.03 -14.56
CA TYR A 682 18.11 2.38 -15.03
C TYR A 682 16.63 2.68 -15.15
N ALA A 683 16.12 3.59 -14.31
CA ALA A 683 14.74 4.03 -14.34
C ALA A 683 14.60 5.43 -14.91
N ASN A 684 13.55 5.63 -15.72
CA ASN A 684 13.23 6.89 -16.41
C ASN A 684 14.36 7.50 -17.23
N PRO A 685 14.93 6.73 -18.18
CA PRO A 685 16.05 7.23 -18.99
C PRO A 685 15.66 8.45 -19.86
N MET A 686 14.39 8.59 -20.20
CA MET A 686 13.90 9.62 -21.11
C MET A 686 13.48 10.93 -20.41
N ARG A 687 13.29 10.91 -19.09
CA ARG A 687 12.84 12.08 -18.33
C ARG A 687 13.58 12.19 -17.00
N SER A 688 14.27 13.30 -16.80
CA SER A 688 14.98 13.57 -15.53
C SER A 688 14.02 13.93 -14.38
N HIS A 689 12.89 14.54 -14.69
CA HIS A 689 11.87 14.97 -13.72
C HIS A 689 10.51 14.42 -14.07
N LEU A 690 9.73 14.07 -13.06
CA LEU A 690 8.31 13.83 -13.15
C LEU A 690 7.56 15.09 -12.72
N ILE A 691 6.58 15.47 -13.52
CA ILE A 691 5.69 16.60 -13.27
C ILE A 691 4.30 16.07 -12.98
N ILE A 692 3.73 16.47 -11.86
CA ILE A 692 2.38 16.12 -11.45
C ILE A 692 1.60 17.41 -11.20
N ASN A 693 0.43 17.50 -11.78
CA ASN A 693 -0.52 18.55 -11.52
C ASN A 693 -1.70 17.98 -10.74
N GLN A 694 -2.02 18.61 -9.62
CA GLN A 694 -3.22 18.34 -8.84
C GLN A 694 -4.12 19.57 -8.96
N TYR A 695 -5.33 19.37 -9.42
CA TYR A 695 -6.34 20.43 -9.56
C TYR A 695 -7.54 20.11 -8.69
N ASN A 696 -7.93 21.07 -7.85
CA ASN A 696 -9.17 21.02 -7.07
C ASN A 696 -9.90 22.36 -7.26
N ALA A 697 -11.22 22.29 -7.36
CA ALA A 697 -12.03 23.49 -7.47
C ALA A 697 -13.33 23.33 -6.67
N GLY A 698 -13.75 24.43 -6.08
CA GLY A 698 -15.03 24.59 -5.40
C GLY A 698 -15.83 25.73 -6.03
N LYS A 699 -16.89 26.15 -5.34
CA LYS A 699 -17.74 27.26 -5.77
C LYS A 699 -16.95 28.57 -5.82
N ASP A 700 -16.13 28.81 -4.79
CA ASP A 700 -15.50 30.10 -4.54
C ASP A 700 -13.97 30.04 -4.61
N PHE A 701 -13.41 28.94 -5.10
CA PHE A 701 -11.96 28.78 -5.25
C PHE A 701 -11.58 27.78 -6.33
N SER A 702 -10.36 27.92 -6.83
CA SER A 702 -9.64 26.87 -7.54
C SER A 702 -8.19 26.80 -7.06
N ASN A 703 -7.65 25.60 -6.99
CA ASN A 703 -6.30 25.34 -6.50
C ASN A 703 -5.56 24.42 -7.46
N LEU A 704 -4.43 24.87 -8.00
CA LEU A 704 -3.56 24.09 -8.87
C LEU A 704 -2.21 23.92 -8.18
N THR A 705 -1.88 22.69 -7.84
CA THR A 705 -0.56 22.34 -7.31
C THR A 705 0.26 21.65 -8.40
N HIS A 706 1.43 22.19 -8.68
CA HIS A 706 2.41 21.68 -9.63
C HIS A 706 3.61 21.15 -8.85
N VAL A 707 3.85 19.84 -8.94
CA VAL A 707 4.98 19.17 -8.26
C VAL A 707 5.95 18.65 -9.30
N SER A 708 7.22 19.02 -9.16
CA SER A 708 8.32 18.52 -10.00
C SER A 708 9.37 17.86 -9.11
N PHE A 709 9.67 16.60 -9.36
CA PHE A 709 10.72 15.88 -8.63
C PHE A 709 11.59 15.03 -9.55
N PRO A 710 12.89 14.91 -9.22
CA PRO A 710 13.84 14.16 -10.03
C PRO A 710 13.56 12.66 -9.88
N LEU A 711 13.26 11.99 -10.98
CA LEU A 711 12.81 10.60 -11.03
C LEU A 711 13.84 9.64 -11.64
N GLN A 712 14.92 10.15 -12.26
CA GLN A 712 15.92 9.31 -12.88
C GLN A 712 16.76 8.56 -11.83
N VAL A 713 16.79 7.23 -11.91
CA VAL A 713 17.53 6.38 -10.98
C VAL A 713 18.47 5.46 -11.74
N ILE A 714 19.75 5.50 -11.37
CA ILE A 714 20.78 4.52 -11.77
C ILE A 714 21.18 3.80 -10.49
N ALA A 715 21.09 2.48 -10.48
CA ALA A 715 21.43 1.67 -9.30
C ALA A 715 22.23 0.44 -9.69
N LEU A 716 23.19 0.08 -8.83
CA LEU A 716 23.98 -1.15 -8.89
C LEU A 716 23.76 -1.92 -7.58
N SER A 717 23.55 -3.23 -7.66
CA SER A 717 23.36 -4.08 -6.49
C SER A 717 24.24 -5.30 -6.56
N VAL A 718 24.80 -5.67 -5.42
CA VAL A 718 25.60 -6.88 -5.21
C VAL A 718 24.93 -7.69 -4.09
N LYS A 719 24.57 -8.95 -4.37
CA LYS A 719 23.97 -9.83 -3.39
C LYS A 719 24.78 -11.12 -3.26
N TRP A 720 25.11 -11.48 -2.04
CA TRP A 720 25.79 -12.71 -1.70
C TRP A 720 24.88 -13.66 -0.93
N ASN A 721 24.63 -14.86 -1.49
CA ASN A 721 23.84 -15.91 -0.87
C ASN A 721 24.77 -16.96 -0.25
N PHE A 722 24.51 -17.32 1.01
CA PHE A 722 25.33 -18.29 1.75
C PHE A 722 24.48 -19.39 2.40
N GLY A 723 25.14 -20.46 2.89
CA GLY A 723 24.48 -21.61 3.48
C GLY A 723 23.84 -22.53 2.43
N ASN A 724 22.78 -23.21 2.81
CA ASN A 724 22.09 -24.16 1.95
C ASN A 724 21.00 -23.47 1.12
N THR A 725 21.34 -22.94 -0.05
CA THR A 725 20.44 -22.16 -0.91
C THR A 725 19.36 -22.99 -1.61
N LYS A 726 19.47 -24.30 -1.62
CA LYS A 726 18.52 -25.20 -2.29
C LYS A 726 17.42 -25.79 -1.38
N LYS A 727 17.61 -25.76 -0.06
CA LYS A 727 16.66 -26.30 0.91
C LYS A 727 15.81 -25.22 1.54
N GLN A 728 14.51 -25.47 1.67
CA GLN A 728 13.53 -24.57 2.28
C GLN A 728 13.17 -25.09 3.66
N PHE A 729 13.06 -24.18 4.65
CA PHE A 729 12.71 -24.52 6.04
C PHE A 729 11.25 -24.23 6.31
N GLY A 730 10.64 -25.03 7.19
CA GLY A 730 9.26 -24.85 7.62
C GLY A 730 9.11 -23.80 8.71
N GLN A 731 8.89 -22.55 8.37
CA GLN A 731 8.48 -21.57 9.37
C GLN A 731 6.98 -21.29 9.25
N ARG A 732 6.23 -21.49 10.34
CA ARG A 732 4.80 -21.18 10.40
C ARG A 732 4.62 -19.71 10.69
N GLN A 733 3.74 -19.06 9.95
CA GLN A 733 3.43 -17.63 10.13
C GLN A 733 2.38 -17.47 11.22
N SER A 734 2.47 -16.37 11.97
CA SER A 734 1.42 -15.95 12.88
C SER A 734 0.12 -15.71 12.13
N LYS A 735 -1.00 -16.05 12.75
CA LYS A 735 -2.35 -15.89 12.20
C LYS A 735 -3.07 -14.66 12.75
N ILE A 736 -2.48 -13.95 13.71
CA ILE A 736 -3.12 -12.77 14.27
C ILE A 736 -3.09 -11.61 13.27
N ASN A 737 -4.27 -11.05 13.03
CA ASN A 737 -4.48 -9.87 12.22
C ASN A 737 -5.03 -8.75 13.11
N ASN A 738 -4.66 -7.52 12.89
CA ASN A 738 -5.19 -6.37 13.63
C ASN A 738 -5.63 -5.27 12.69
N ASP A 739 -6.75 -4.61 13.02
CA ASP A 739 -7.16 -3.35 12.40
C ASP A 739 -6.40 -2.20 13.04
N PHE A 740 -5.72 -1.41 12.25
CA PHE A 740 -5.25 -0.11 12.70
C PHE A 740 -6.19 0.96 12.18
N ASN A 741 -6.78 1.67 13.13
CA ASN A 741 -7.45 2.90 12.81
C ASN A 741 -6.41 3.87 12.24
N ASP A 742 -6.67 4.40 11.05
CA ASP A 742 -5.83 5.39 10.39
C ASP A 742 -5.96 6.72 11.16
N SER A 743 -5.36 6.75 12.35
CA SER A 743 -5.33 7.96 13.18
C SER A 743 -4.50 9.08 12.54
N GLN A 744 -3.83 8.76 11.44
CA GLN A 744 -3.02 9.68 10.67
C GLN A 744 -3.10 9.28 9.19
N LYS A 745 -4.23 9.54 8.51
CA LYS A 745 -4.13 9.83 7.09
C LYS A 745 -3.30 11.11 7.01
N LYS A 746 -1.99 10.96 6.91
CA LYS A 746 -1.17 12.05 6.41
C LYS A 746 -1.66 12.27 4.98
N GLU A 747 -2.30 13.39 4.79
CA GLU A 747 -2.32 14.03 3.49
C GLU A 747 -0.92 13.89 2.88
N SER A 748 -0.85 13.75 1.58
CA SER A 748 0.43 13.65 0.85
C SER A 748 1.42 14.69 1.40
N PRO A 749 2.72 14.48 1.34
CA PRO A 749 3.72 15.48 1.77
C PRO A 749 3.49 16.88 1.20
N VAL A 750 2.71 17.00 0.13
CA VAL A 750 2.28 18.25 -0.50
C VAL A 750 1.05 18.85 0.21
N GLY A 751 0.17 18.07 0.83
CA GLY A 751 -1.00 18.58 1.57
C GLY A 751 -0.68 19.09 2.98
N ASN A 752 0.44 18.66 3.58
CA ASN A 752 0.91 19.13 4.90
C ASN A 752 1.91 20.30 4.84
N MET A 753 2.18 20.83 3.67
CA MET A 753 2.91 22.07 3.56
C MET A 753 1.93 23.21 3.68
N GLY A 754 1.31 23.52 4.80
CA GLY A 754 0.43 24.67 5.03
C GLY A 754 0.25 25.62 3.81
N MET A 755 -0.31 25.09 2.73
CA MET A 755 -0.51 25.81 1.49
C MET A 755 -1.96 26.18 1.32
#